data_91361e97e16d9fc9c323c23c131ba3a7
#
_entry.id   91361e97e16d9fc9c323c23c131ba3a7
#
_cell.length_a   1.000
_cell.length_b   1.000
_cell.length_c   1.000
_cell.angle_alpha   90.00
_cell.angle_beta   90.00
_cell.angle_gamma   90.00
#
_symmetry.space_group_name_H-M   'P 1'
#
loop_
_entity.id
_entity.type
_entity.pdbx_description
1 polymer ?
#
loop_
_entity_poly.entity_id
_entity_poly.type
_entity_poly.pdbx_seq_one_letter_code
_entity_poly.pdbx_strand_id
1 'polypeptide(L)'
;MSVNSLLGQMVGSLGDDSRIIKNKMENGLTYYLIKNPTIKGYADFALIQKMGMALQDSSNVGMVYLMNSMSLTDTRNFPDGEIFTFIDNMGLDFKNDLVVEMQDKSMTFLCRNVPLQKNAMIVDSMLLALCNVASNVSIDENSVNRGKSFLRNILSADQNLSTRVEDSLRREQYAGSPYANLPVEEIFRHIYKYTPEDVRHFYSKYARPELQAIVISGDIDVSAVETRLKALFQTIPKSAHPCDVNYPPLPTLKQNGVFYFKDTEASSAEISLKFFTTEHTPVLRNTAVPYVYEYMSEVTRDIIKQRLSREIYNQSFYPIALDVVKDSYIGLNSVSVNLECAPADYKEGYTFILSQLGRLVRDGAYIQEYERANENFMKNLQLLYDRRSMLDNSFYFALCFNNFISGYSMNGVELYKSYIDVLQEKITKEDIDSFMRLLLMDNENALVTCISPVDIDSLEYLKIPNLPPFQVDSLSGYYHIPPKRVSQWSKDFKEFSHFIAYSSDDVHSRRLRNGVNVAYKKMVQQPSWIEFKAVSRGGISLSEENHEMLGEYLNDIARINLTGGYNYAEIEEIQRGSYFSLHREISLDETKLVGRFHKDYIEEFMKMLQLYFEECAPDEDAFNKYFAMKEECAPFASNSPAARFQRASTNNIITGDRQYNLGDTALLKQLDYYSAINFINTLYSNPAEFSFIFVGDIPEFDLFKNVRKYIASMPTEKVLKRRTESRSISIAGYDKIEVEKIPMEFPRALHSCKLTFPYDMNIDDRALAEVVSKIIQRHLGRKLSMDGIIINSDMTFLRYPQEVVMLDFSFSTYNSFDPDYLEDRFAEIIMELAENGVTSNEVSSVKKNLKARTTFQQENSFEYWKQMLKYRFVSQKDFYTKRNDAIDAVNASRVNQMLQDILSTGNITLHSVLAE
;
A
#
# COMPACT_ATOMS: atom_id res chain seq x y z
N MET A 1 39.21 -4.41 -14.26
CA MET A 1 38.99 -3.09 -14.95
C MET A 1 38.37 -2.17 -13.94
N SER A 2 38.79 -0.91 -13.84
CA SER A 2 38.08 0.02 -12.95
C SER A 2 36.65 0.25 -13.47
N VAL A 3 35.70 0.53 -12.58
CA VAL A 3 34.31 0.89 -12.93
C VAL A 3 34.24 1.95 -14.02
N ASN A 4 35.16 2.93 -13.99
CA ASN A 4 35.28 3.96 -15.03
C ASN A 4 35.64 3.41 -16.42
N SER A 5 36.44 2.35 -16.51
CA SER A 5 36.74 1.68 -17.80
C SER A 5 35.54 0.89 -18.32
N LEU A 6 34.75 0.31 -17.42
CA LEU A 6 33.52 -0.41 -17.75
C LEU A 6 32.45 0.57 -18.25
N LEU A 7 32.27 1.71 -17.54
CA LEU A 7 31.33 2.76 -17.91
C LEU A 7 31.65 3.32 -19.31
N GLY A 8 32.94 3.50 -19.65
CA GLY A 8 33.37 3.96 -20.98
C GLY A 8 32.98 3.01 -22.13
N GLN A 9 32.81 1.71 -21.87
CA GLN A 9 32.38 0.72 -22.88
C GLN A 9 30.85 0.63 -23.03
N MET A 10 30.08 1.19 -22.07
CA MET A 10 28.62 1.10 -22.00
C MET A 10 27.88 2.35 -22.48
N VAL A 11 28.58 3.27 -23.17
CA VAL A 11 27.98 4.55 -23.62
C VAL A 11 27.18 4.42 -24.93
N GLY A 12 27.04 3.21 -25.49
CA GLY A 12 26.19 2.97 -26.66
C GLY A 12 24.69 3.19 -26.34
N SER A 13 23.98 3.82 -27.30
CA SER A 13 22.53 4.04 -27.15
C SER A 13 21.78 2.72 -27.13
N LEU A 14 20.88 2.55 -26.16
CA LEU A 14 20.00 1.38 -26.04
C LEU A 14 18.76 1.55 -26.92
N GLY A 15 18.25 0.45 -27.47
CA GLY A 15 17.00 0.42 -28.23
C GLY A 15 15.79 0.32 -27.29
N ASP A 16 14.67 0.88 -27.73
CA ASP A 16 13.38 0.74 -27.03
C ASP A 16 12.79 -0.67 -27.19
N ASP A 17 11.94 -1.07 -26.27
CA ASP A 17 11.18 -2.32 -26.34
C ASP A 17 10.23 -2.30 -27.54
N SER A 18 10.36 -3.28 -28.43
CA SER A 18 9.55 -3.37 -29.65
C SER A 18 8.04 -3.55 -29.40
N ARG A 19 7.65 -3.90 -28.18
CA ARG A 19 6.24 -3.99 -27.77
C ARG A 19 5.59 -2.61 -27.60
N ILE A 20 6.40 -1.57 -27.41
CA ILE A 20 5.93 -0.20 -27.19
C ILE A 20 5.92 0.55 -28.52
N ILE A 21 4.74 0.89 -28.99
CA ILE A 21 4.59 1.74 -30.19
C ILE A 21 4.51 3.19 -29.72
N LYS A 22 5.58 3.95 -30.03
CA LYS A 22 5.68 5.37 -29.74
C LYS A 22 5.58 6.17 -31.01
N ASN A 23 4.65 7.11 -31.07
CA ASN A 23 4.49 8.03 -32.19
C ASN A 23 4.13 9.44 -31.70
N LYS A 24 4.21 10.40 -32.63
CA LYS A 24 3.82 11.80 -32.39
C LYS A 24 2.83 12.24 -33.46
N MET A 25 1.74 12.91 -33.03
CA MET A 25 0.75 13.46 -33.95
C MET A 25 1.21 14.76 -34.60
N GLU A 26 0.54 15.20 -35.65
CA GLU A 26 0.84 16.47 -36.36
C GLU A 26 0.69 17.71 -35.48
N ASN A 27 -0.23 17.68 -34.49
CA ASN A 27 -0.40 18.74 -33.50
C ASN A 27 0.66 18.70 -32.38
N GLY A 28 1.52 17.70 -32.36
CA GLY A 28 2.61 17.58 -31.41
C GLY A 28 2.37 16.62 -30.23
N LEU A 29 1.16 16.09 -30.06
CA LEU A 29 0.84 15.14 -28.99
C LEU A 29 1.59 13.83 -29.19
N THR A 30 2.22 13.34 -28.13
CA THR A 30 2.91 12.04 -28.12
C THR A 30 1.94 10.95 -27.68
N TYR A 31 2.03 9.75 -28.23
CA TYR A 31 1.28 8.62 -27.72
C TYR A 31 2.08 7.33 -27.71
N TYR A 32 1.73 6.47 -26.75
CA TYR A 32 2.32 5.16 -26.53
C TYR A 32 1.19 4.13 -26.52
N LEU A 33 1.30 3.09 -27.33
CA LEU A 33 0.33 2.01 -27.39
C LEU A 33 1.04 0.68 -27.14
N ILE A 34 0.53 -0.11 -26.22
CA ILE A 34 1.11 -1.39 -25.84
C ILE A 34 0.01 -2.45 -25.83
N LYS A 35 0.18 -3.48 -26.69
CA LYS A 35 -0.65 -4.68 -26.59
C LYS A 35 -0.15 -5.56 -25.47
N ASN A 36 -0.87 -5.58 -24.36
CA ASN A 36 -0.57 -6.39 -23.20
C ASN A 36 -1.79 -7.23 -22.77
N PRO A 37 -1.92 -8.49 -23.20
CA PRO A 37 -3.05 -9.34 -22.86
C PRO A 37 -2.91 -10.05 -21.51
N THR A 38 -2.00 -9.61 -20.63
CA THR A 38 -1.77 -10.20 -19.31
C THR A 38 -3.05 -10.22 -18.48
N ILE A 39 -3.81 -9.14 -18.53
CA ILE A 39 -5.17 -9.05 -17.96
C ILE A 39 -6.16 -9.00 -19.10
N LYS A 40 -6.72 -10.16 -19.44
CA LYS A 40 -7.59 -10.32 -20.61
C LYS A 40 -8.86 -9.49 -20.53
N GLY A 41 -9.11 -8.71 -21.58
CA GLY A 41 -10.29 -7.87 -21.69
C GLY A 41 -10.24 -6.57 -20.92
N TYR A 42 -9.06 -6.18 -20.40
CA TYR A 42 -8.86 -4.93 -19.67
C TYR A 42 -7.70 -4.12 -20.24
N ALA A 43 -7.75 -2.81 -20.03
CA ALA A 43 -6.66 -1.90 -20.40
C ALA A 43 -6.59 -0.71 -19.44
N ASP A 44 -5.40 -0.11 -19.36
CA ASP A 44 -5.14 1.13 -18.66
C ASP A 44 -5.07 2.28 -19.66
N PHE A 45 -5.62 3.44 -19.26
CA PHE A 45 -5.66 4.64 -20.07
C PHE A 45 -5.09 5.81 -19.28
N ALA A 46 -4.02 6.43 -19.78
CA ALA A 46 -3.38 7.54 -19.09
C ALA A 46 -3.17 8.76 -19.98
N LEU A 47 -3.27 9.94 -19.37
CA LEU A 47 -2.80 11.21 -19.88
C LEU A 47 -1.68 11.70 -18.97
N ILE A 48 -0.52 12.00 -19.54
CA ILE A 48 0.62 12.62 -18.86
C ILE A 48 0.79 14.03 -19.43
N GLN A 49 0.88 15.02 -18.57
CA GLN A 49 1.09 16.42 -18.95
C GLN A 49 2.39 16.93 -18.31
N LYS A 50 3.25 17.60 -19.09
CA LYS A 50 4.42 18.33 -18.57
C LYS A 50 3.96 19.62 -17.89
N MET A 51 3.14 19.47 -16.86
CA MET A 51 2.59 20.56 -16.06
C MET A 51 2.67 20.16 -14.59
N GLY A 52 3.82 20.45 -13.97
CA GLY A 52 4.10 20.07 -12.59
C GLY A 52 4.39 21.26 -11.68
N MET A 53 4.58 20.98 -10.40
CA MET A 53 4.76 21.99 -9.35
C MET A 53 5.98 22.90 -9.59
N ALA A 54 7.03 22.41 -10.22
CA ALA A 54 8.23 23.20 -10.54
C ALA A 54 8.02 24.29 -11.62
N LEU A 55 6.80 24.41 -12.18
CA LEU A 55 6.40 25.55 -13.03
C LEU A 55 5.91 26.76 -12.24
N GLN A 56 5.73 26.60 -10.95
CA GLN A 56 5.23 27.70 -10.12
C GLN A 56 6.31 28.76 -9.90
N ASP A 57 5.88 30.01 -9.96
CA ASP A 57 6.63 31.18 -9.59
C ASP A 57 5.75 32.12 -8.74
N SER A 58 6.26 33.25 -8.32
CA SER A 58 5.53 34.19 -7.47
C SER A 58 4.22 34.73 -8.06
N SER A 59 4.03 34.58 -9.39
CA SER A 59 2.81 35.06 -10.07
C SER A 59 1.72 33.99 -10.19
N ASN A 60 2.05 32.71 -10.02
CA ASN A 60 1.15 31.60 -10.27
C ASN A 60 1.15 30.51 -9.16
N VAL A 61 1.44 30.90 -7.93
CA VAL A 61 1.44 30.02 -6.75
C VAL A 61 0.12 29.25 -6.63
N GLY A 62 0.21 27.93 -6.55
CA GLY A 62 -0.95 27.05 -6.40
C GLY A 62 -1.77 26.83 -7.68
N MET A 63 -1.40 27.47 -8.81
CA MET A 63 -2.16 27.37 -10.06
C MET A 63 -2.19 25.95 -10.62
N VAL A 64 -1.08 25.18 -10.50
CA VAL A 64 -1.03 23.78 -10.95
C VAL A 64 -2.01 22.92 -10.14
N TYR A 65 -2.10 23.14 -8.83
CA TYR A 65 -3.08 22.47 -7.96
C TYR A 65 -4.52 22.80 -8.38
N LEU A 66 -4.79 24.09 -8.64
CA LEU A 66 -6.11 24.53 -9.09
C LEU A 66 -6.48 23.91 -10.44
N MET A 67 -5.54 23.86 -11.37
CA MET A 67 -5.77 23.22 -12.67
C MET A 67 -6.07 21.74 -12.54
N ASN A 68 -5.35 21.03 -11.68
CA ASN A 68 -5.61 19.63 -11.40
C ASN A 68 -7.05 19.42 -10.86
N SER A 69 -7.46 20.23 -9.89
CA SER A 69 -8.82 20.17 -9.33
C SER A 69 -9.88 20.47 -10.38
N MET A 70 -9.69 21.51 -11.18
CA MET A 70 -10.65 21.89 -12.22
C MET A 70 -10.78 20.83 -13.33
N SER A 71 -9.71 20.11 -13.64
CA SER A 71 -9.75 19.02 -14.62
C SER A 71 -10.65 17.85 -14.18
N LEU A 72 -10.90 17.73 -12.87
CA LEU A 72 -11.78 16.73 -12.27
C LEU A 72 -13.20 17.25 -12.03
N THR A 73 -13.34 18.54 -11.76
CA THR A 73 -14.65 19.10 -11.39
C THR A 73 -15.43 19.62 -12.56
N ASP A 74 -14.76 20.18 -13.57
CA ASP A 74 -15.44 20.86 -14.67
C ASP A 74 -14.72 20.75 -16.00
N THR A 75 -15.23 19.88 -16.85
CA THR A 75 -14.83 19.83 -18.26
C THR A 75 -16.05 19.93 -19.16
N ARG A 76 -15.85 20.28 -20.43
CA ARG A 76 -16.93 20.53 -21.39
C ARG A 76 -17.98 19.43 -21.46
N ASN A 77 -17.56 18.17 -21.43
CA ASN A 77 -18.46 17.01 -21.53
C ASN A 77 -18.78 16.37 -20.19
N PHE A 78 -18.13 16.80 -19.12
CA PHE A 78 -18.34 16.33 -17.75
C PHE A 78 -18.38 17.53 -16.81
N PRO A 79 -19.45 18.37 -16.88
CA PRO A 79 -19.62 19.48 -15.94
C PRO A 79 -19.98 18.94 -14.56
N ASP A 80 -19.85 19.79 -13.55
CA ASP A 80 -20.33 19.54 -12.18
C ASP A 80 -19.85 18.18 -11.59
N GLY A 81 -18.61 17.81 -11.85
CA GLY A 81 -18.06 16.54 -11.35
C GLY A 81 -18.63 15.27 -11.99
N GLU A 82 -19.33 15.38 -13.11
CA GLU A 82 -19.91 14.22 -13.82
C GLU A 82 -18.87 13.16 -14.22
N ILE A 83 -17.59 13.53 -14.28
CA ILE A 83 -16.51 12.56 -14.55
C ILE A 83 -16.46 11.45 -13.49
N PHE A 84 -16.78 11.75 -12.23
CA PHE A 84 -16.84 10.75 -11.15
C PHE A 84 -17.98 9.76 -11.39
N THR A 85 -19.15 10.26 -11.78
CA THR A 85 -20.30 9.44 -12.17
C THR A 85 -19.99 8.58 -13.39
N PHE A 86 -19.28 9.16 -14.36
CA PHE A 86 -18.85 8.46 -15.57
C PHE A 86 -17.93 7.27 -15.22
N ILE A 87 -16.89 7.48 -14.38
CA ILE A 87 -15.95 6.45 -13.95
C ILE A 87 -16.67 5.34 -13.18
N ASP A 88 -17.56 5.70 -12.25
CA ASP A 88 -18.35 4.73 -11.51
C ASP A 88 -19.29 3.90 -12.44
N ASN A 89 -19.90 4.53 -13.43
CA ASN A 89 -20.71 3.83 -14.43
C ASN A 89 -19.89 2.85 -15.30
N MET A 90 -18.59 3.11 -15.46
CA MET A 90 -17.66 2.16 -16.07
C MET A 90 -17.38 0.94 -15.18
N GLY A 91 -17.76 0.99 -13.92
CA GLY A 91 -17.48 -0.04 -12.92
C GLY A 91 -16.08 0.07 -12.32
N LEU A 92 -15.45 1.22 -12.48
CA LEU A 92 -14.17 1.55 -11.86
C LEU A 92 -14.39 2.10 -10.45
N ASP A 93 -13.47 1.80 -9.57
CA ASP A 93 -13.44 2.35 -8.22
C ASP A 93 -12.59 3.61 -8.21
N PHE A 94 -13.15 4.72 -7.74
CA PHE A 94 -12.46 5.99 -7.72
C PHE A 94 -11.15 5.94 -6.92
N LYS A 95 -11.12 5.20 -5.82
CA LYS A 95 -9.95 5.07 -4.95
C LYS A 95 -8.84 4.18 -5.54
N ASN A 96 -9.24 3.10 -6.20
CA ASN A 96 -8.31 2.05 -6.61
C ASN A 96 -7.94 2.10 -8.10
N ASP A 97 -8.89 2.51 -8.94
CA ASP A 97 -8.73 2.45 -10.40
C ASP A 97 -8.47 3.82 -11.03
N LEU A 98 -8.75 4.93 -10.33
CA LEU A 98 -8.39 6.28 -10.78
C LEU A 98 -7.20 6.81 -10.00
N VAL A 99 -6.13 7.13 -10.70
CA VAL A 99 -4.95 7.80 -10.15
C VAL A 99 -4.85 9.19 -10.75
N VAL A 100 -4.93 10.20 -9.92
CA VAL A 100 -4.69 11.60 -10.31
C VAL A 100 -3.53 12.10 -9.47
N GLU A 101 -2.38 12.21 -10.09
CA GLU A 101 -1.13 12.50 -9.41
C GLU A 101 -0.48 13.76 -9.98
N MET A 102 -0.03 14.59 -9.08
CA MET A 102 0.74 15.77 -9.41
C MET A 102 2.13 15.65 -8.82
N GLN A 103 3.13 15.80 -9.69
CA GLN A 103 4.54 15.73 -9.35
C GLN A 103 5.25 17.04 -9.72
N ASP A 104 6.54 17.13 -9.42
CA ASP A 104 7.33 18.32 -9.74
C ASP A 104 7.30 18.71 -11.22
N LYS A 105 7.34 17.73 -12.11
CA LYS A 105 7.44 17.93 -13.56
C LYS A 105 6.21 17.51 -14.35
N SER A 106 5.20 16.92 -13.69
CA SER A 106 4.07 16.34 -14.42
C SER A 106 2.78 16.36 -13.62
N MET A 107 1.68 16.29 -14.35
CA MET A 107 0.36 15.92 -13.89
C MET A 107 -0.09 14.69 -14.67
N THR A 108 -0.61 13.70 -13.97
CA THR A 108 -1.04 12.41 -14.55
C THR A 108 -2.48 12.12 -14.19
N PHE A 109 -3.26 11.74 -15.19
CA PHE A 109 -4.60 11.17 -15.03
C PHE A 109 -4.56 9.76 -15.60
N LEU A 110 -4.77 8.75 -14.76
CA LEU A 110 -4.65 7.33 -15.13
C LEU A 110 -5.87 6.55 -14.63
N CYS A 111 -6.59 5.94 -15.56
CA CYS A 111 -7.64 4.95 -15.27
C CYS A 111 -7.09 3.56 -15.50
N ARG A 112 -7.07 2.75 -14.43
CA ARG A 112 -6.61 1.37 -14.45
C ARG A 112 -7.77 0.40 -14.65
N ASN A 113 -7.45 -0.78 -15.16
CA ASN A 113 -8.38 -1.91 -15.23
C ASN A 113 -9.72 -1.60 -15.92
N VAL A 114 -9.71 -0.78 -16.98
CA VAL A 114 -10.90 -0.44 -17.75
C VAL A 114 -11.42 -1.67 -18.50
N PRO A 115 -12.66 -2.14 -18.23
CA PRO A 115 -13.19 -3.38 -18.80
C PRO A 115 -13.66 -3.19 -20.25
N LEU A 116 -12.85 -3.60 -21.22
CA LEU A 116 -13.09 -3.40 -22.66
C LEU A 116 -14.31 -4.15 -23.20
N GLN A 117 -14.69 -5.27 -22.57
CA GLN A 117 -15.81 -6.11 -23.00
C GLN A 117 -17.19 -5.58 -22.56
N LYS A 118 -17.23 -4.61 -21.70
CA LYS A 118 -18.46 -4.08 -21.10
C LYS A 118 -19.35 -3.37 -22.12
N ASN A 119 -18.74 -2.63 -23.04
CA ASN A 119 -19.40 -1.86 -24.08
C ASN A 119 -18.44 -1.66 -25.25
N ALA A 120 -18.93 -1.83 -26.49
CA ALA A 120 -18.12 -1.59 -27.69
C ALA A 120 -17.59 -0.15 -27.79
N MET A 121 -18.24 0.82 -27.13
CA MET A 121 -17.86 2.24 -27.12
C MET A 121 -16.96 2.64 -25.94
N ILE A 122 -16.53 1.69 -25.10
CA ILE A 122 -15.80 2.05 -23.89
C ILE A 122 -14.46 2.74 -24.18
N VAL A 123 -13.77 2.31 -25.23
CA VAL A 123 -12.52 2.94 -25.68
C VAL A 123 -12.78 4.39 -26.09
N ASP A 124 -13.83 4.64 -26.89
CA ASP A 124 -14.18 6.00 -27.31
C ASP A 124 -14.54 6.88 -26.13
N SER A 125 -15.28 6.32 -25.17
CA SER A 125 -15.66 7.03 -23.94
C SER A 125 -14.46 7.39 -23.08
N MET A 126 -13.50 6.46 -22.90
CA MET A 126 -12.27 6.74 -22.17
C MET A 126 -11.39 7.76 -22.88
N LEU A 127 -11.25 7.64 -24.21
CA LEU A 127 -10.52 8.64 -25.00
C LEU A 127 -11.16 10.01 -24.90
N LEU A 128 -12.52 10.08 -24.86
CA LEU A 128 -13.24 11.33 -24.66
C LEU A 128 -12.95 11.94 -23.28
N ALA A 129 -12.94 11.12 -22.22
CA ALA A 129 -12.59 11.59 -20.88
C ALA A 129 -11.16 12.17 -20.86
N LEU A 130 -10.17 11.45 -21.40
CA LEU A 130 -8.80 11.95 -21.49
C LEU A 130 -8.69 13.22 -22.34
N CYS A 131 -9.43 13.31 -23.43
CA CYS A 131 -9.45 14.51 -24.30
C CYS A 131 -10.04 15.73 -23.56
N ASN A 132 -11.06 15.52 -22.72
CA ASN A 132 -11.64 16.59 -21.90
C ASN A 132 -10.65 17.10 -20.87
N VAL A 133 -9.97 16.20 -20.16
CA VAL A 133 -8.90 16.58 -19.20
C VAL A 133 -7.75 17.29 -19.92
N ALA A 134 -7.38 16.82 -21.12
CA ALA A 134 -6.26 17.35 -21.90
C ALA A 134 -6.49 18.77 -22.43
N SER A 135 -7.73 19.11 -22.87
CA SER A 135 -7.93 20.30 -23.68
C SER A 135 -9.28 21.01 -23.53
N ASN A 136 -10.19 20.47 -22.71
CA ASN A 136 -11.55 20.99 -22.62
C ASN A 136 -11.99 21.32 -21.18
N VAL A 137 -11.05 21.76 -20.33
CA VAL A 137 -11.38 22.25 -18.99
C VAL A 137 -12.22 23.53 -19.11
N SER A 138 -13.34 23.57 -18.41
CA SER A 138 -14.22 24.74 -18.35
C SER A 138 -13.63 25.80 -17.44
N ILE A 139 -13.52 27.05 -17.93
CA ILE A 139 -12.92 28.14 -17.17
C ILE A 139 -13.88 29.34 -17.19
N ASP A 140 -14.86 29.26 -16.33
CA ASP A 140 -15.78 30.36 -15.99
C ASP A 140 -15.74 30.61 -14.47
N GLU A 141 -16.51 31.56 -13.97
CA GLU A 141 -16.50 31.95 -12.57
C GLU A 141 -16.96 30.80 -11.64
N ASN A 142 -17.99 30.06 -12.08
CA ASN A 142 -18.54 28.96 -11.28
C ASN A 142 -17.57 27.78 -11.21
N SER A 143 -17.00 27.36 -12.36
CA SER A 143 -16.04 26.26 -12.41
C SER A 143 -14.75 26.57 -11.66
N VAL A 144 -14.25 27.81 -11.75
CA VAL A 144 -13.08 28.24 -10.94
C VAL A 144 -13.38 28.19 -9.46
N ASN A 145 -14.55 28.67 -9.00
CA ASN A 145 -14.92 28.63 -7.59
C ASN A 145 -15.13 27.22 -7.08
N ARG A 146 -15.73 26.31 -7.87
CA ARG A 146 -15.80 24.89 -7.52
C ARG A 146 -14.41 24.26 -7.40
N GLY A 147 -13.53 24.50 -8.37
CA GLY A 147 -12.15 24.03 -8.31
C GLY A 147 -11.40 24.50 -7.06
N LYS A 148 -11.60 25.77 -6.64
CA LYS A 148 -11.02 26.31 -5.40
C LYS A 148 -11.56 25.60 -4.15
N SER A 149 -12.86 25.35 -4.09
CA SER A 149 -13.49 24.68 -2.95
C SER A 149 -13.04 23.23 -2.86
N PHE A 150 -13.04 22.51 -3.98
CA PHE A 150 -12.55 21.14 -4.09
C PHE A 150 -11.07 21.04 -3.65
N LEU A 151 -10.23 21.94 -4.16
CA LEU A 151 -8.81 21.95 -3.82
C LEU A 151 -8.56 22.21 -2.34
N ARG A 152 -9.30 23.14 -1.72
CA ARG A 152 -9.16 23.41 -0.31
C ARG A 152 -9.37 22.17 0.53
N ASN A 153 -10.42 21.41 0.25
CA ASN A 153 -10.72 20.21 1.02
C ASN A 153 -9.66 19.11 0.81
N ILE A 154 -9.22 18.90 -0.44
CA ILE A 154 -8.17 17.91 -0.71
C ILE A 154 -6.86 18.26 -0.01
N LEU A 155 -6.35 19.47 -0.18
CA LEU A 155 -5.09 19.87 0.45
C LEU A 155 -5.17 19.85 1.98
N SER A 156 -6.34 20.17 2.56
CA SER A 156 -6.52 20.09 4.01
C SER A 156 -6.61 18.67 4.52
N ALA A 157 -7.31 17.80 3.79
CA ALA A 157 -7.41 16.37 4.13
C ALA A 157 -6.06 15.67 4.12
N ASP A 158 -5.15 16.09 3.23
CA ASP A 158 -3.82 15.49 3.04
C ASP A 158 -2.76 16.00 4.05
N GLN A 159 -3.10 16.95 4.94
CA GLN A 159 -2.17 17.51 5.94
C GLN A 159 -1.92 16.56 7.12
N ASN A 160 -1.52 15.33 6.84
CA ASN A 160 -1.04 14.38 7.84
C ASN A 160 0.43 14.66 8.23
N LEU A 161 0.95 13.99 9.25
CA LEU A 161 2.32 14.17 9.74
C LEU A 161 3.36 14.05 8.60
N SER A 162 3.28 13.01 7.79
CA SER A 162 4.25 12.75 6.72
C SER A 162 4.27 13.88 5.69
N THR A 163 3.10 14.36 5.27
CA THR A 163 2.97 15.48 4.31
C THR A 163 3.54 16.77 4.88
N ARG A 164 3.23 17.10 6.15
CA ARG A 164 3.76 18.31 6.79
C ARG A 164 5.27 18.31 6.92
N VAL A 165 5.85 17.15 7.26
CA VAL A 165 7.31 16.97 7.36
C VAL A 165 7.95 17.12 5.98
N GLU A 166 7.42 16.46 4.96
CA GLU A 166 7.94 16.57 3.59
C GLU A 166 7.86 18.00 3.07
N ASP A 167 6.73 18.69 3.24
CA ASP A 167 6.55 20.08 2.82
C ASP A 167 7.54 21.01 3.52
N SER A 168 7.76 20.82 4.81
CA SER A 168 8.70 21.63 5.60
C SER A 168 10.14 21.36 5.17
N LEU A 169 10.49 20.10 4.97
CA LEU A 169 11.80 19.68 4.48
C LEU A 169 12.11 20.28 3.10
N ARG A 170 11.16 20.20 2.17
CA ARG A 170 11.31 20.77 0.82
C ARG A 170 11.44 22.29 0.86
N ARG A 171 10.69 22.96 1.72
CA ARG A 171 10.74 24.42 1.92
C ARG A 171 12.11 24.87 2.38
N GLU A 172 12.70 24.18 3.34
CA GLU A 172 14.01 24.53 3.86
C GLU A 172 15.13 24.17 2.90
N GLN A 173 15.10 22.97 2.33
CA GLN A 173 16.16 22.45 1.48
C GLN A 173 16.26 23.17 0.14
N TYR A 174 15.11 23.55 -0.43
CA TYR A 174 15.04 24.17 -1.75
C TYR A 174 14.57 25.64 -1.70
N ALA A 175 14.76 26.32 -0.55
CA ALA A 175 14.35 27.71 -0.37
C ALA A 175 14.85 28.59 -1.53
N GLY A 176 13.93 29.37 -2.10
CA GLY A 176 14.22 30.26 -3.23
C GLY A 176 14.21 29.56 -4.59
N SER A 177 13.86 28.29 -4.67
CA SER A 177 13.67 27.54 -5.93
C SER A 177 12.22 27.17 -6.14
N PRO A 178 11.78 26.87 -7.39
CA PRO A 178 10.44 26.37 -7.67
C PRO A 178 10.13 24.98 -7.07
N TYR A 179 11.14 24.30 -6.55
CA TYR A 179 10.98 22.99 -5.88
C TYR A 179 10.66 23.12 -4.40
N ALA A 180 10.73 24.32 -3.83
CA ALA A 180 10.30 24.57 -2.46
C ALA A 180 8.76 24.55 -2.35
N ASN A 181 8.22 23.69 -1.49
CA ASN A 181 6.79 23.73 -1.18
C ASN A 181 6.45 24.97 -0.35
N LEU A 182 5.26 25.51 -0.57
CA LEU A 182 4.73 26.63 0.21
C LEU A 182 3.75 26.10 1.25
N PRO A 183 3.59 26.81 2.39
CA PRO A 183 2.53 26.47 3.34
C PRO A 183 1.16 26.46 2.67
N VAL A 184 0.32 25.51 3.05
CA VAL A 184 -1.03 25.35 2.46
C VAL A 184 -1.85 26.63 2.59
N GLU A 185 -1.73 27.35 3.70
CA GLU A 185 -2.40 28.62 3.93
C GLU A 185 -1.93 29.71 2.94
N GLU A 186 -0.67 29.66 2.56
CA GLU A 186 -0.14 30.60 1.57
C GLU A 186 -0.66 30.26 0.17
N ILE A 187 -0.71 28.98 -0.16
CA ILE A 187 -1.32 28.49 -1.40
C ILE A 187 -2.77 28.95 -1.48
N PHE A 188 -3.57 28.79 -0.42
CA PHE A 188 -4.97 29.26 -0.37
C PHE A 188 -5.07 30.76 -0.58
N ARG A 189 -4.20 31.54 0.10
CA ARG A 189 -4.18 33.01 0.00
C ARG A 189 -3.95 33.50 -1.44
N HIS A 190 -3.19 32.76 -2.23
CA HIS A 190 -2.97 33.05 -3.64
C HIS A 190 -4.13 32.55 -4.53
N ILE A 191 -4.57 31.34 -4.35
CA ILE A 191 -5.62 30.72 -5.16
C ILE A 191 -6.92 31.52 -5.12
N TYR A 192 -7.32 32.01 -3.94
CA TYR A 192 -8.56 32.78 -3.82
C TYR A 192 -8.55 34.12 -4.57
N LYS A 193 -7.38 34.64 -4.91
CA LYS A 193 -7.25 35.87 -5.69
C LYS A 193 -7.36 35.66 -7.19
N TYR A 194 -7.17 34.47 -7.70
CA TYR A 194 -7.16 34.19 -9.13
C TYR A 194 -8.54 34.36 -9.74
N THR A 195 -8.55 35.05 -10.87
CA THR A 195 -9.71 35.24 -11.74
C THR A 195 -9.76 34.15 -12.82
N PRO A 196 -10.90 33.97 -13.49
CA PRO A 196 -10.95 33.08 -14.65
C PRO A 196 -9.96 33.44 -15.76
N GLU A 197 -9.56 34.70 -15.85
CA GLU A 197 -8.59 35.16 -16.87
C GLU A 197 -7.16 34.70 -16.52
N ASP A 198 -6.77 34.78 -15.25
CA ASP A 198 -5.49 34.27 -14.79
C ASP A 198 -5.37 32.76 -15.05
N VAL A 199 -6.44 32.02 -14.77
CA VAL A 199 -6.52 30.57 -15.01
C VAL A 199 -6.44 30.27 -16.51
N ARG A 200 -7.17 31.01 -17.38
CA ARG A 200 -7.09 30.82 -18.83
C ARG A 200 -5.70 31.13 -19.38
N HIS A 201 -5.02 32.14 -18.84
CA HIS A 201 -3.66 32.49 -19.24
C HIS A 201 -2.72 31.33 -18.96
N PHE A 202 -2.75 30.78 -17.73
CA PHE A 202 -1.93 29.65 -17.35
C PHE A 202 -2.27 28.40 -18.19
N TYR A 203 -3.55 28.06 -18.32
CA TYR A 203 -4.03 26.94 -19.10
C TYR A 203 -3.54 27.02 -20.57
N SER A 204 -3.70 28.17 -21.23
CA SER A 204 -3.25 28.31 -22.61
C SER A 204 -1.74 28.19 -22.80
N LYS A 205 -0.96 28.41 -21.75
CA LYS A 205 0.49 28.30 -21.77
C LYS A 205 0.96 26.83 -21.63
N TYR A 206 0.28 26.01 -20.83
CA TYR A 206 0.77 24.69 -20.46
C TYR A 206 -0.11 23.52 -20.90
N ALA A 207 -1.41 23.70 -21.11
CA ALA A 207 -2.30 22.67 -21.66
C ALA A 207 -2.21 22.57 -23.19
N ARG A 208 -1.06 22.14 -23.67
CA ARG A 208 -0.71 22.09 -25.09
C ARG A 208 -0.39 20.66 -25.54
N PRO A 209 -0.78 20.25 -26.75
CA PRO A 209 -0.60 18.87 -27.19
C PRO A 209 0.88 18.43 -27.23
N GLU A 210 1.82 19.33 -27.54
CA GLU A 210 3.25 18.99 -27.53
C GLU A 210 3.85 18.73 -26.12
N LEU A 211 3.14 19.17 -25.08
CA LEU A 211 3.48 18.93 -23.67
C LEU A 211 2.69 17.75 -23.06
N GLN A 212 1.99 17.00 -23.89
CA GLN A 212 1.10 15.92 -23.43
C GLN A 212 1.46 14.60 -24.10
N ALA A 213 1.23 13.52 -23.35
CA ALA A 213 1.32 12.16 -23.85
C ALA A 213 0.14 11.31 -23.42
N ILE A 214 -0.35 10.46 -24.32
CA ILE A 214 -1.32 9.41 -24.03
C ILE A 214 -0.60 8.07 -23.94
N VAL A 215 -0.88 7.31 -22.90
CA VAL A 215 -0.38 5.93 -22.73
C VAL A 215 -1.59 5.00 -22.64
N ILE A 216 -1.66 4.00 -23.52
CA ILE A 216 -2.70 2.96 -23.47
C ILE A 216 -2.01 1.60 -23.50
N SER A 217 -2.22 0.82 -22.46
CA SER A 217 -1.64 -0.51 -22.31
C SER A 217 -2.72 -1.52 -21.91
N GLY A 218 -2.80 -2.65 -22.59
CA GLY A 218 -3.77 -3.69 -22.26
C GLY A 218 -4.12 -4.63 -23.40
N ASP A 219 -5.20 -5.39 -23.24
CA ASP A 219 -5.73 -6.31 -24.24
C ASP A 219 -6.47 -5.58 -25.36
N ILE A 220 -5.76 -4.72 -26.08
CA ILE A 220 -6.28 -3.82 -27.09
C ILE A 220 -5.96 -4.27 -28.52
N ASP A 221 -6.83 -3.90 -29.46
CA ASP A 221 -6.47 -3.82 -30.88
C ASP A 221 -5.78 -2.48 -31.13
N VAL A 222 -4.46 -2.52 -31.28
CA VAL A 222 -3.61 -1.34 -31.41
C VAL A 222 -4.05 -0.47 -32.60
N SER A 223 -4.33 -1.07 -33.76
CA SER A 223 -4.70 -0.33 -34.97
C SER A 223 -6.05 0.37 -34.83
N ALA A 224 -7.02 -0.30 -34.21
CA ALA A 224 -8.33 0.27 -33.94
C ALA A 224 -8.26 1.41 -32.91
N VAL A 225 -7.51 1.21 -31.84
CA VAL A 225 -7.29 2.25 -30.80
C VAL A 225 -6.54 3.43 -31.38
N GLU A 226 -5.48 3.22 -32.16
CA GLU A 226 -4.71 4.28 -32.79
C GLU A 226 -5.57 5.14 -33.72
N THR A 227 -6.44 4.51 -34.52
CA THR A 227 -7.35 5.21 -35.42
C THR A 227 -8.32 6.11 -34.66
N ARG A 228 -8.93 5.60 -33.57
CA ARG A 228 -9.87 6.35 -32.73
C ARG A 228 -9.18 7.48 -31.98
N LEU A 229 -8.00 7.20 -31.41
CA LEU A 229 -7.18 8.17 -30.72
C LEU A 229 -6.80 9.34 -31.65
N LYS A 230 -6.31 9.05 -32.86
CA LYS A 230 -5.99 10.08 -33.85
C LYS A 230 -7.23 10.88 -34.25
N ALA A 231 -8.36 10.24 -34.53
CA ALA A 231 -9.59 10.93 -34.92
C ALA A 231 -10.06 11.96 -33.89
N LEU A 232 -9.91 11.65 -32.58
CA LEU A 232 -10.34 12.52 -31.50
C LEU A 232 -9.30 13.60 -31.20
N PHE A 233 -8.03 13.21 -30.96
CA PHE A 233 -7.00 14.14 -30.46
C PHE A 233 -6.43 15.05 -31.57
N GLN A 234 -6.60 14.74 -32.84
CA GLN A 234 -6.29 15.67 -33.93
C GLN A 234 -7.20 16.89 -33.94
N THR A 235 -8.35 16.87 -33.26
CA THR A 235 -9.23 18.02 -33.10
C THR A 235 -8.63 19.09 -32.19
N ILE A 236 -7.64 18.73 -31.36
CA ILE A 236 -6.89 19.69 -30.53
C ILE A 236 -5.97 20.50 -31.46
N PRO A 237 -6.09 21.83 -31.50
CA PRO A 237 -5.31 22.66 -32.43
C PRO A 237 -3.81 22.57 -32.09
N LYS A 238 -3.00 22.59 -33.15
CA LYS A 238 -1.54 22.72 -33.05
C LYS A 238 -1.18 24.08 -32.48
N SER A 239 -0.21 24.09 -31.56
CA SER A 239 0.31 25.34 -30.99
C SER A 239 0.98 26.19 -32.07
N ALA A 240 0.68 27.51 -32.08
CA ALA A 240 1.30 28.44 -33.03
C ALA A 240 2.83 28.54 -32.81
N HIS A 241 3.26 28.43 -31.58
CA HIS A 241 4.66 28.45 -31.15
C HIS A 241 4.92 27.28 -30.24
N PRO A 242 5.23 26.07 -30.80
CA PRO A 242 5.52 24.90 -30.00
C PRO A 242 6.77 25.16 -29.14
N CYS A 243 6.69 24.87 -27.86
CA CYS A 243 7.82 24.97 -26.94
C CYS A 243 7.88 23.75 -26.05
N ASP A 244 9.07 23.37 -25.63
CA ASP A 244 9.22 22.43 -24.52
C ASP A 244 9.28 23.21 -23.20
N VAL A 245 8.98 22.54 -22.11
CA VAL A 245 9.07 23.13 -20.78
C VAL A 245 10.51 22.94 -20.29
N ASN A 246 11.18 24.04 -20.01
CA ASN A 246 12.48 24.04 -19.34
C ASN A 246 12.25 24.10 -17.82
N TYR A 247 12.29 22.96 -17.17
CA TYR A 247 12.35 22.94 -15.72
C TYR A 247 13.72 23.42 -15.25
N PRO A 248 13.79 24.25 -14.22
CA PRO A 248 15.06 24.64 -13.65
C PRO A 248 15.80 23.39 -13.15
N PRO A 249 17.15 23.39 -13.18
CA PRO A 249 17.93 22.31 -12.60
C PRO A 249 17.63 22.23 -11.10
N LEU A 250 17.67 21.03 -10.55
CA LEU A 250 17.58 20.85 -9.10
C LEU A 250 18.73 21.61 -8.45
N PRO A 251 18.43 22.47 -7.45
CA PRO A 251 19.50 23.10 -6.69
C PRO A 251 20.30 22.05 -5.94
N THR A 252 21.58 22.33 -5.76
CA THR A 252 22.43 21.47 -4.91
C THR A 252 21.86 21.45 -3.50
N LEU A 253 21.80 20.26 -2.91
CA LEU A 253 21.38 20.10 -1.52
C LEU A 253 22.28 20.94 -0.62
N LYS A 254 21.69 21.55 0.42
CA LYS A 254 22.50 22.23 1.43
C LYS A 254 23.40 21.21 2.11
N GLN A 255 24.70 21.48 2.11
CA GLN A 255 25.71 20.61 2.75
C GLN A 255 25.32 20.29 4.19
N ASN A 256 25.44 19.02 4.58
CA ASN A 256 25.13 18.54 5.92
C ASN A 256 23.73 18.94 6.40
N GLY A 257 22.71 18.72 5.56
CA GLY A 257 21.31 18.96 5.91
C GLY A 257 20.84 18.03 7.02
N VAL A 258 20.80 18.57 8.24
CA VAL A 258 20.13 17.92 9.39
C VAL A 258 18.87 18.70 9.65
N PHE A 259 17.74 18.01 9.56
CA PHE A 259 16.42 18.59 9.77
C PHE A 259 15.73 17.87 10.91
N TYR A 260 15.31 18.65 11.87
CA TYR A 260 14.56 18.15 13.00
C TYR A 260 13.16 18.74 12.98
N PHE A 261 12.17 17.85 13.12
CA PHE A 261 10.77 18.21 13.18
C PHE A 261 10.19 17.72 14.50
N LYS A 262 9.76 18.65 15.33
CA LYS A 262 8.87 18.36 16.44
C LYS A 262 7.45 18.42 15.94
N ASP A 263 6.72 17.34 16.11
CA ASP A 263 5.31 17.27 15.74
C ASP A 263 4.54 16.49 16.81
N THR A 264 3.54 17.11 17.39
CA THR A 264 2.77 16.54 18.50
C THR A 264 1.89 15.36 18.07
N GLU A 265 1.69 15.18 16.77
CA GLU A 265 0.98 14.00 16.21
C GLU A 265 1.89 12.77 16.04
N ALA A 266 3.20 12.94 16.20
CA ALA A 266 4.13 11.80 16.19
C ALA A 266 3.96 10.96 17.45
N SER A 267 4.02 9.63 17.32
CA SER A 267 3.92 8.68 18.45
C SER A 267 5.27 8.11 18.88
N SER A 268 6.30 8.32 18.08
CA SER A 268 7.65 7.75 18.23
C SER A 268 8.68 8.73 17.66
N ALA A 269 9.95 8.40 17.80
CA ALA A 269 11.01 9.09 17.07
C ALA A 269 11.35 8.33 15.79
N GLU A 270 11.33 9.02 14.67
CA GLU A 270 11.72 8.50 13.36
C GLU A 270 13.01 9.20 12.89
N ILE A 271 14.03 8.42 12.56
CA ILE A 271 15.33 8.87 12.07
C ILE A 271 15.50 8.34 10.64
N SER A 272 15.71 9.23 9.68
CA SER A 272 15.95 8.86 8.29
C SER A 272 17.28 9.45 7.81
N LEU A 273 18.15 8.60 7.28
CA LEU A 273 19.39 9.00 6.60
C LEU A 273 19.25 8.66 5.13
N LYS A 274 19.22 9.67 4.26
CA LYS A 274 19.12 9.52 2.81
C LYS A 274 20.46 9.86 2.16
N PHE A 275 21.01 8.93 1.38
CA PHE A 275 22.24 9.07 0.62
C PHE A 275 21.88 9.08 -0.87
N PHE A 276 22.05 10.22 -1.53
CA PHE A 276 21.65 10.41 -2.92
C PHE A 276 22.71 9.90 -3.88
N THR A 277 22.26 9.24 -4.94
CA THR A 277 23.09 8.88 -6.07
C THR A 277 23.12 10.04 -7.07
N THR A 278 24.20 10.12 -7.86
CA THR A 278 24.35 11.16 -8.87
C THR A 278 23.25 11.08 -9.94
N GLU A 279 22.63 12.21 -10.27
CA GLU A 279 21.68 12.28 -11.38
C GLU A 279 22.41 12.01 -12.72
N HIS A 280 21.80 11.16 -13.54
CA HIS A 280 22.33 10.87 -14.86
C HIS A 280 22.06 12.03 -15.82
N THR A 281 23.12 12.49 -16.49
CA THR A 281 22.97 13.49 -17.57
C THR A 281 22.07 12.94 -18.69
N PRO A 282 21.37 13.80 -19.44
CA PRO A 282 20.49 13.35 -20.53
C PRO A 282 21.14 12.39 -21.53
N VAL A 283 22.44 12.55 -21.77
CA VAL A 283 23.23 11.69 -22.68
C VAL A 283 23.36 10.26 -22.13
N LEU A 284 23.51 10.11 -20.80
CA LEU A 284 23.70 8.83 -20.15
C LEU A 284 22.39 8.06 -19.92
N ARG A 285 21.25 8.75 -19.90
CA ARG A 285 19.93 8.12 -19.65
C ARG A 285 19.54 7.07 -20.68
N ASN A 286 20.09 7.17 -21.91
CA ASN A 286 19.85 6.24 -23.01
C ASN A 286 20.96 5.21 -23.20
N THR A 287 21.78 4.97 -22.19
CA THR A 287 22.89 4.02 -22.18
C THR A 287 22.71 2.98 -21.10
N ALA A 288 23.62 2.01 -21.01
CA ALA A 288 23.60 1.01 -19.93
C ALA A 288 24.16 1.52 -18.60
N VAL A 289 24.62 2.78 -18.53
CA VAL A 289 25.16 3.38 -17.29
C VAL A 289 24.13 3.35 -16.14
N PRO A 290 22.85 3.72 -16.34
CA PRO A 290 21.84 3.59 -15.28
C PRO A 290 21.76 2.17 -14.68
N TYR A 291 21.96 1.13 -15.46
CA TYR A 291 21.93 -0.26 -14.98
C TYR A 291 23.10 -0.60 -14.06
N VAL A 292 24.26 -0.04 -14.32
CA VAL A 292 25.43 -0.19 -13.43
C VAL A 292 25.11 0.40 -12.06
N TYR A 293 24.59 1.63 -12.05
CA TYR A 293 24.21 2.29 -10.80
C TYR A 293 23.07 1.59 -10.09
N GLU A 294 22.09 1.09 -10.85
CA GLU A 294 20.98 0.30 -10.30
C GLU A 294 21.49 -0.95 -9.57
N TYR A 295 22.33 -1.74 -10.25
CA TYR A 295 22.92 -2.95 -9.68
C TYR A 295 23.75 -2.64 -8.44
N MET A 296 24.67 -1.67 -8.52
CA MET A 296 25.54 -1.32 -7.39
C MET A 296 24.75 -0.77 -6.21
N SER A 297 23.73 0.06 -6.47
CA SER A 297 22.88 0.63 -5.41
C SER A 297 22.03 -0.43 -4.72
N GLU A 298 21.46 -1.38 -5.47
CA GLU A 298 20.64 -2.45 -4.90
C GLU A 298 21.47 -3.43 -4.05
N VAL A 299 22.65 -3.82 -4.55
CA VAL A 299 23.56 -4.69 -3.78
C VAL A 299 24.03 -3.96 -2.52
N THR A 300 24.40 -2.68 -2.61
CA THR A 300 24.79 -1.85 -1.46
C THR A 300 23.67 -1.73 -0.44
N ARG A 301 22.45 -1.42 -0.90
CA ARG A 301 21.26 -1.36 -0.05
C ARG A 301 21.03 -2.66 0.72
N ASP A 302 21.14 -3.80 0.05
CA ASP A 302 20.91 -5.09 0.69
C ASP A 302 22.01 -5.44 1.69
N ILE A 303 23.27 -5.10 1.42
CA ILE A 303 24.39 -5.22 2.37
C ILE A 303 24.12 -4.39 3.63
N ILE A 304 23.75 -3.11 3.48
CA ILE A 304 23.44 -2.23 4.61
C ILE A 304 22.28 -2.81 5.41
N LYS A 305 21.21 -3.25 4.74
CA LYS A 305 20.05 -3.85 5.39
C LYS A 305 20.40 -5.10 6.17
N GLN A 306 21.20 -6.00 5.59
CA GLN A 306 21.64 -7.22 6.27
C GLN A 306 22.44 -6.89 7.53
N ARG A 307 23.40 -5.95 7.45
CA ARG A 307 24.21 -5.53 8.58
C ARG A 307 23.37 -4.94 9.71
N LEU A 308 22.54 -3.95 9.40
CA LEU A 308 21.73 -3.25 10.39
C LEU A 308 20.69 -4.18 11.02
N SER A 309 19.97 -4.96 10.21
CA SER A 309 18.95 -5.89 10.72
C SER A 309 19.50 -6.96 11.65
N ARG A 310 20.75 -7.38 11.47
CA ARG A 310 21.40 -8.35 12.36
C ARG A 310 21.83 -7.72 13.68
N GLU A 311 22.43 -6.53 13.61
CA GLU A 311 23.07 -5.91 14.77
C GLU A 311 22.07 -5.16 15.69
N ILE A 312 20.87 -4.79 15.17
CA ILE A 312 19.88 -4.01 15.93
C ILE A 312 19.34 -4.76 17.15
N TYR A 313 19.24 -6.09 17.09
CA TYR A 313 18.72 -6.90 18.20
C TYR A 313 19.66 -6.98 19.40
N ASN A 314 20.94 -6.67 19.19
CA ASN A 314 21.93 -6.62 20.26
C ASN A 314 21.96 -5.27 20.99
N GLN A 315 21.09 -4.33 20.59
CA GLN A 315 21.03 -3.01 21.21
C GLN A 315 20.24 -3.04 22.51
N SER A 316 20.43 -2.00 23.33
CA SER A 316 19.74 -1.81 24.62
C SER A 316 18.27 -1.40 24.46
N PHE A 317 17.87 -0.87 23.31
CA PHE A 317 16.53 -0.42 23.01
C PHE A 317 15.79 -1.39 22.05
N TYR A 318 14.49 -1.23 21.95
CA TYR A 318 13.66 -1.98 21.01
C TYR A 318 13.35 -1.13 19.75
N PRO A 319 13.70 -1.58 18.55
CA PRO A 319 13.32 -0.89 17.32
C PRO A 319 11.84 -1.14 17.02
N ILE A 320 11.08 -0.08 16.82
CA ILE A 320 9.70 -0.19 16.33
C ILE A 320 9.71 -0.63 14.86
N ALA A 321 10.55 0.03 14.05
CA ALA A 321 10.82 -0.34 12.67
C ALA A 321 12.28 -0.04 12.30
N LEU A 322 12.86 -0.88 11.43
CA LEU A 322 14.14 -0.63 10.78
C LEU A 322 14.04 -1.07 9.33
N ASP A 323 14.26 -0.16 8.41
CA ASP A 323 14.29 -0.50 6.99
C ASP A 323 15.40 0.23 6.24
N VAL A 324 15.89 -0.42 5.19
CA VAL A 324 16.82 0.19 4.24
C VAL A 324 16.21 0.06 2.86
N VAL A 325 15.79 1.18 2.33
CA VAL A 325 15.04 1.24 1.08
C VAL A 325 15.79 2.02 0.02
N LYS A 326 15.51 1.69 -1.23
CA LYS A 326 15.84 2.55 -2.35
C LYS A 326 14.62 3.40 -2.65
N ASP A 327 14.83 4.68 -2.69
CA ASP A 327 13.78 5.69 -2.77
C ASP A 327 14.14 6.71 -3.86
N SER A 328 13.20 7.55 -4.21
CA SER A 328 13.42 8.69 -5.11
C SER A 328 12.85 9.95 -4.47
N TYR A 329 13.69 10.94 -4.29
CA TYR A 329 13.29 12.21 -3.72
C TYR A 329 13.53 13.33 -4.76
N ILE A 330 12.46 13.99 -5.19
CA ILE A 330 12.49 15.03 -6.24
C ILE A 330 13.23 14.57 -7.52
N GLY A 331 13.05 13.30 -7.88
CA GLY A 331 13.70 12.71 -9.06
C GLY A 331 15.18 12.31 -8.87
N LEU A 332 15.72 12.45 -7.66
CA LEU A 332 17.03 11.91 -7.28
C LEU A 332 16.85 10.55 -6.61
N ASN A 333 17.54 9.55 -7.11
CA ASN A 333 17.56 8.24 -6.46
C ASN A 333 18.40 8.29 -5.18
N SER A 334 17.94 7.61 -4.13
CA SER A 334 18.64 7.52 -2.84
C SER A 334 18.63 6.11 -2.28
N VAL A 335 19.60 5.82 -1.43
CA VAL A 335 19.54 4.72 -0.46
C VAL A 335 19.24 5.34 0.89
N SER A 336 18.13 4.95 1.49
CA SER A 336 17.64 5.52 2.75
C SER A 336 17.67 4.47 3.86
N VAL A 337 18.18 4.86 5.01
CA VAL A 337 18.16 4.07 6.26
C VAL A 337 17.15 4.73 7.17
N ASN A 338 16.08 4.02 7.50
CA ASN A 338 15.00 4.51 8.35
C ASN A 338 14.93 3.66 9.61
N LEU A 339 14.97 4.32 10.77
CA LEU A 339 14.79 3.71 12.08
C LEU A 339 13.70 4.43 12.84
N GLU A 340 12.76 3.67 13.39
CA GLU A 340 11.76 4.14 14.31
C GLU A 340 12.00 3.53 15.68
N CYS A 341 12.00 4.35 16.73
CA CYS A 341 12.27 3.95 18.11
C CYS A 341 11.50 4.83 19.11
N ALA A 342 11.56 4.50 20.39
CA ALA A 342 11.01 5.36 21.42
C ALA A 342 11.70 6.74 21.43
N PRO A 343 10.99 7.82 21.79
CA PRO A 343 11.56 9.17 21.81
C PRO A 343 12.81 9.31 22.69
N ALA A 344 12.93 8.54 23.76
CA ALA A 344 14.12 8.53 24.62
C ALA A 344 15.34 7.89 23.94
N ASP A 345 15.14 6.95 23.04
CA ASP A 345 16.18 6.09 22.44
C ASP A 345 16.79 6.68 21.16
N TYR A 346 16.35 7.84 20.69
CA TYR A 346 16.78 8.38 19.40
C TYR A 346 18.30 8.57 19.27
N LYS A 347 18.97 8.94 20.36
CA LYS A 347 20.43 9.14 20.38
C LYS A 347 21.17 7.81 20.19
N GLU A 348 20.72 6.77 20.89
CA GLU A 348 21.26 5.43 20.78
C GLU A 348 21.01 4.86 19.39
N GLY A 349 19.78 4.99 18.87
CA GLY A 349 19.40 4.57 17.53
C GLY A 349 20.24 5.23 16.44
N TYR A 350 20.42 6.55 16.51
CA TYR A 350 21.27 7.27 15.56
C TYR A 350 22.74 6.86 15.65
N THR A 351 23.26 6.73 16.86
CA THR A 351 24.64 6.27 17.11
C THR A 351 24.86 4.85 16.58
N PHE A 352 23.87 3.97 16.77
CA PHE A 352 23.89 2.62 16.24
C PHE A 352 24.01 2.64 14.70
N ILE A 353 23.13 3.39 13.99
CA ILE A 353 23.19 3.48 12.54
C ILE A 353 24.57 3.97 12.08
N LEU A 354 25.04 5.09 12.63
CA LEU A 354 26.33 5.66 12.26
C LEU A 354 27.49 4.71 12.53
N SER A 355 27.45 3.96 13.64
CA SER A 355 28.50 3.00 13.98
C SER A 355 28.60 1.88 12.95
N GLN A 356 27.47 1.35 12.51
CA GLN A 356 27.43 0.27 11.52
C GLN A 356 27.82 0.75 10.13
N LEU A 357 27.33 1.93 9.71
CA LEU A 357 27.74 2.55 8.44
C LEU A 357 29.25 2.87 8.45
N GLY A 358 29.78 3.35 9.58
CA GLY A 358 31.21 3.60 9.74
C GLY A 358 32.07 2.34 9.62
N ARG A 359 31.60 1.22 10.14
CA ARG A 359 32.25 -0.09 9.95
C ARG A 359 32.26 -0.51 8.48
N LEU A 360 31.12 -0.35 7.78
CA LEU A 360 31.02 -0.64 6.35
C LEU A 360 31.98 0.23 5.52
N VAL A 361 32.09 1.51 5.85
CA VAL A 361 33.02 2.42 5.17
C VAL A 361 34.48 2.02 5.39
N ARG A 362 34.84 1.65 6.62
CA ARG A 362 36.22 1.33 6.99
C ARG A 362 36.65 -0.04 6.51
N ASP A 363 35.84 -1.07 6.80
CA ASP A 363 36.21 -2.49 6.66
C ASP A 363 35.59 -3.12 5.39
N GLY A 364 34.61 -2.46 4.79
CA GLY A 364 33.82 -2.99 3.68
C GLY A 364 32.76 -4.01 4.15
N ALA A 365 32.13 -4.63 3.19
CA ALA A 365 31.19 -5.72 3.41
C ALA A 365 31.93 -7.03 3.72
N TYR A 366 31.31 -7.93 4.47
CA TYR A 366 31.77 -9.31 4.52
C TYR A 366 31.54 -9.98 3.17
N ILE A 367 32.36 -10.96 2.83
CA ILE A 367 32.20 -11.69 1.58
C ILE A 367 30.80 -12.35 1.50
N GLN A 368 30.31 -12.87 2.62
CA GLN A 368 29.00 -13.51 2.70
C GLN A 368 27.82 -12.51 2.53
N GLU A 369 27.97 -11.29 3.03
CA GLU A 369 26.97 -10.22 2.83
C GLU A 369 26.89 -9.85 1.34
N TYR A 370 28.04 -9.69 0.69
CA TYR A 370 28.12 -9.42 -0.75
C TYR A 370 27.55 -10.56 -1.58
N GLU A 371 27.97 -11.80 -1.33
CA GLU A 371 27.50 -12.99 -2.07
C GLU A 371 25.97 -13.13 -1.96
N ARG A 372 25.43 -12.98 -0.74
CA ARG A 372 23.98 -13.02 -0.50
C ARG A 372 23.24 -11.87 -1.18
N ALA A 373 23.74 -10.64 -1.09
CA ALA A 373 23.11 -9.48 -1.73
C ALA A 373 23.10 -9.64 -3.27
N ASN A 374 24.22 -10.08 -3.83
CA ASN A 374 24.32 -10.36 -5.25
C ASN A 374 23.37 -11.51 -5.67
N GLU A 375 23.35 -12.60 -4.93
CA GLU A 375 22.44 -13.71 -5.18
C GLU A 375 20.97 -13.28 -5.12
N ASN A 376 20.59 -12.48 -4.12
CA ASN A 376 19.24 -11.94 -3.99
C ASN A 376 18.87 -11.07 -5.19
N PHE A 377 19.76 -10.17 -5.61
CA PHE A 377 19.54 -9.33 -6.77
C PHE A 377 19.34 -10.17 -8.04
N MET A 378 20.22 -11.13 -8.29
CA MET A 378 20.16 -11.99 -9.48
C MET A 378 18.92 -12.88 -9.49
N LYS A 379 18.49 -13.41 -8.34
CA LYS A 379 17.24 -14.15 -8.22
C LYS A 379 16.03 -13.29 -8.52
N ASN A 380 15.95 -12.07 -7.97
CA ASN A 380 14.86 -11.14 -8.24
C ASN A 380 14.80 -10.79 -9.73
N LEU A 381 15.94 -10.54 -10.35
CA LEU A 381 16.04 -10.30 -11.79
C LEU A 381 15.60 -11.53 -12.61
N GLN A 382 16.00 -12.72 -12.21
CA GLN A 382 15.55 -13.95 -12.86
C GLN A 382 14.03 -14.13 -12.74
N LEU A 383 13.45 -13.89 -11.58
CA LEU A 383 11.99 -13.92 -11.38
C LEU A 383 11.27 -12.89 -12.25
N LEU A 384 11.82 -11.69 -12.39
CA LEU A 384 11.28 -10.67 -13.30
C LEU A 384 11.36 -11.13 -14.76
N TYR A 385 12.49 -11.71 -15.16
CA TYR A 385 12.70 -12.25 -16.50
C TYR A 385 11.77 -13.41 -16.81
N ASP A 386 11.55 -14.33 -15.89
CA ASP A 386 10.68 -15.49 -16.09
C ASP A 386 9.23 -15.09 -16.33
N ARG A 387 8.77 -14.00 -15.69
CA ARG A 387 7.43 -13.45 -15.90
C ARG A 387 7.35 -12.31 -16.93
N ARG A 388 8.38 -12.07 -17.74
CA ARG A 388 8.43 -10.95 -18.70
C ARG A 388 7.31 -10.91 -19.73
N SER A 389 6.68 -12.04 -20.01
CA SER A 389 5.49 -12.12 -20.86
C SER A 389 4.18 -11.87 -20.12
N MET A 390 4.22 -11.69 -18.80
CA MET A 390 3.07 -11.49 -17.92
C MET A 390 3.22 -10.23 -17.06
N LEU A 391 4.04 -9.28 -17.52
CA LEU A 391 4.18 -7.98 -16.85
C LEU A 391 2.86 -7.22 -16.92
N ASP A 392 2.52 -6.55 -15.84
CA ASP A 392 1.31 -5.72 -15.78
C ASP A 392 1.44 -4.41 -16.57
N ASN A 393 0.33 -3.71 -16.71
CA ASN A 393 0.30 -2.43 -17.42
C ASN A 393 1.11 -1.35 -16.71
N SER A 394 1.27 -1.43 -15.39
CA SER A 394 2.00 -0.43 -14.59
C SER A 394 3.49 -0.43 -14.94
N PHE A 395 4.07 -1.59 -15.26
CA PHE A 395 5.44 -1.68 -15.76
C PHE A 395 5.65 -0.87 -17.04
N TYR A 396 4.78 -1.06 -18.03
CA TYR A 396 4.86 -0.33 -19.30
C TYR A 396 4.56 1.16 -19.14
N PHE A 397 3.60 1.49 -18.27
CA PHE A 397 3.31 2.88 -17.94
C PHE A 397 4.55 3.58 -17.38
N ALA A 398 5.26 2.97 -16.44
CA ALA A 398 6.47 3.55 -15.85
C ALA A 398 7.58 3.79 -16.90
N LEU A 399 7.79 2.86 -17.84
CA LEU A 399 8.72 3.05 -18.94
C LEU A 399 8.35 4.25 -19.83
N CYS A 400 7.07 4.33 -20.22
CA CYS A 400 6.56 5.42 -21.06
C CYS A 400 6.62 6.78 -20.33
N PHE A 401 6.25 6.80 -19.05
CA PHE A 401 6.31 7.98 -18.20
C PHE A 401 7.74 8.52 -18.09
N ASN A 402 8.70 7.67 -17.72
CA ASN A 402 10.11 8.05 -17.61
C ASN A 402 10.70 8.48 -18.94
N ASN A 403 10.27 7.87 -20.04
CA ASN A 403 10.67 8.29 -21.37
C ASN A 403 10.13 9.69 -21.72
N PHE A 404 8.84 9.94 -21.48
CA PHE A 404 8.21 11.21 -21.83
C PHE A 404 8.71 12.37 -20.97
N ILE A 405 8.83 12.18 -19.65
CA ILE A 405 9.21 13.23 -18.70
C ILE A 405 10.74 13.44 -18.66
N SER A 406 11.50 12.35 -18.62
CA SER A 406 12.94 12.40 -18.33
C SER A 406 13.83 11.93 -19.48
N GLY A 407 13.26 11.37 -20.54
CA GLY A 407 14.02 10.95 -21.72
C GLY A 407 14.81 9.65 -21.54
N TYR A 408 14.46 8.79 -20.58
CA TYR A 408 15.06 7.46 -20.46
C TYR A 408 14.62 6.53 -21.60
N SER A 409 15.48 5.59 -22.00
CA SER A 409 15.13 4.52 -22.92
C SER A 409 14.06 3.59 -22.31
N MET A 410 13.16 3.08 -23.14
CA MET A 410 12.10 2.15 -22.74
C MET A 410 12.58 0.72 -22.99
N ASN A 411 13.52 0.24 -22.21
CA ASN A 411 14.13 -1.07 -22.43
C ASN A 411 13.27 -2.19 -21.83
N GLY A 412 13.16 -3.28 -22.58
CA GLY A 412 12.54 -4.51 -22.07
C GLY A 412 13.40 -5.25 -21.05
N VAL A 413 12.76 -6.12 -20.28
CA VAL A 413 13.43 -6.93 -19.23
C VAL A 413 14.54 -7.80 -19.83
N GLU A 414 14.38 -8.25 -21.07
CA GLU A 414 15.34 -9.10 -21.78
C GLU A 414 16.68 -8.37 -21.96
N LEU A 415 16.62 -7.12 -22.40
CA LEU A 415 17.81 -6.30 -22.60
C LEU A 415 18.45 -5.95 -21.26
N TYR A 416 17.64 -5.53 -20.28
CA TYR A 416 18.09 -5.26 -18.93
C TYR A 416 18.85 -6.45 -18.33
N LYS A 417 18.25 -7.65 -18.37
CA LYS A 417 18.89 -8.87 -17.85
C LYS A 417 20.21 -9.17 -18.56
N SER A 418 20.26 -9.04 -19.89
CA SER A 418 21.47 -9.34 -20.64
C SER A 418 22.67 -8.42 -20.25
N TYR A 419 22.39 -7.17 -19.93
CA TYR A 419 23.41 -6.26 -19.41
C TYR A 419 23.85 -6.61 -18.00
N ILE A 420 22.88 -6.93 -17.12
CA ILE A 420 23.20 -7.28 -15.74
C ILE A 420 24.00 -8.58 -15.65
N ASP A 421 23.69 -9.58 -16.48
CA ASP A 421 24.45 -10.85 -16.52
C ASP A 421 25.94 -10.60 -16.85
N VAL A 422 26.23 -9.64 -17.74
CA VAL A 422 27.60 -9.23 -18.06
C VAL A 422 28.24 -8.42 -16.92
N LEU A 423 27.44 -7.55 -16.27
CA LEU A 423 27.93 -6.70 -15.18
C LEU A 423 28.31 -7.50 -13.95
N GLN A 424 27.51 -8.48 -13.57
CA GLN A 424 27.75 -9.36 -12.43
C GLN A 424 29.11 -10.09 -12.53
N GLU A 425 29.54 -10.46 -13.75
CA GLU A 425 30.83 -11.14 -13.96
C GLU A 425 32.04 -10.19 -13.84
N LYS A 426 31.81 -8.87 -13.98
CA LYS A 426 32.87 -7.86 -14.05
C LYS A 426 32.98 -7.00 -12.81
N ILE A 427 31.87 -6.78 -12.10
CA ILE A 427 31.83 -5.97 -10.88
C ILE A 427 32.18 -6.85 -9.71
N THR A 428 33.26 -6.51 -9.02
CA THR A 428 33.79 -7.27 -7.87
C THR A 428 33.24 -6.71 -6.56
N LYS A 429 33.48 -7.45 -5.47
CA LYS A 429 33.18 -6.96 -4.11
C LYS A 429 33.89 -5.64 -3.81
N GLU A 430 35.15 -5.51 -4.25
CA GLU A 430 35.97 -4.32 -4.05
C GLU A 430 35.36 -3.09 -4.79
N ASP A 431 34.74 -3.30 -5.94
CA ASP A 431 34.03 -2.24 -6.67
C ASP A 431 32.76 -1.82 -5.90
N ILE A 432 32.03 -2.76 -5.32
CA ILE A 432 30.85 -2.48 -4.47
C ILE A 432 31.28 -1.76 -3.20
N ASP A 433 32.36 -2.21 -2.52
CA ASP A 433 32.86 -1.53 -1.33
C ASP A 433 33.31 -0.09 -1.66
N SER A 434 33.91 0.12 -2.84
CA SER A 434 34.30 1.45 -3.30
C SER A 434 33.11 2.35 -3.59
N PHE A 435 32.08 1.81 -4.23
CA PHE A 435 30.81 2.51 -4.48
C PHE A 435 30.11 2.86 -3.17
N MET A 436 29.99 1.92 -2.26
CA MET A 436 29.40 2.11 -0.93
C MET A 436 30.14 3.20 -0.13
N ARG A 437 31.48 3.20 -0.16
CA ARG A 437 32.28 4.26 0.46
C ARG A 437 31.96 5.63 -0.14
N LEU A 438 31.93 5.75 -1.47
CA LEU A 438 31.60 7.01 -2.12
C LEU A 438 30.20 7.48 -1.71
N LEU A 439 29.21 6.59 -1.74
CA LEU A 439 27.83 6.91 -1.39
C LEU A 439 27.70 7.38 0.06
N LEU A 440 28.30 6.66 1.02
CA LEU A 440 28.16 6.95 2.44
C LEU A 440 29.05 8.10 2.94
N MET A 441 30.15 8.38 2.26
CA MET A 441 31.07 9.47 2.62
C MET A 441 30.79 10.78 1.88
N ASP A 442 29.94 10.77 0.85
CA ASP A 442 29.57 12.00 0.13
C ASP A 442 28.55 12.80 0.96
N ASN A 443 29.07 13.55 1.93
CA ASN A 443 28.28 14.37 2.83
C ASN A 443 27.54 15.52 2.13
N GLU A 444 27.95 15.89 0.91
CA GLU A 444 27.25 16.92 0.10
C GLU A 444 25.94 16.40 -0.46
N ASN A 445 25.77 15.07 -0.54
CA ASN A 445 24.59 14.40 -1.07
C ASN A 445 23.86 13.57 -0.01
N ALA A 446 23.97 13.91 1.26
CA ALA A 446 23.28 13.25 2.35
C ALA A 446 22.28 14.17 3.06
N LEU A 447 21.16 13.60 3.43
CA LEU A 447 20.06 14.25 4.15
C LEU A 447 19.71 13.45 5.38
N VAL A 448 19.71 14.09 6.54
CA VAL A 448 19.28 13.49 7.81
C VAL A 448 18.02 14.18 8.28
N THR A 449 16.97 13.41 8.55
CA THR A 449 15.74 13.91 9.17
C THR A 449 15.48 13.19 10.46
N CYS A 450 15.02 13.91 11.47
CA CYS A 450 14.51 13.34 12.72
C CYS A 450 13.17 13.97 13.05
N ILE A 451 12.16 13.13 13.21
CA ILE A 451 10.81 13.50 13.63
C ILE A 451 10.63 13.00 15.04
N SER A 452 10.08 13.81 15.95
CA SER A 452 9.84 13.38 17.32
C SER A 452 8.67 14.17 17.93
N PRO A 453 7.89 13.56 18.86
CA PRO A 453 6.86 14.28 19.61
C PRO A 453 7.46 15.24 20.66
N VAL A 454 8.73 15.06 21.00
CA VAL A 454 9.46 15.86 22.01
C VAL A 454 10.64 16.62 21.41
N ASP A 455 11.10 17.65 22.12
CA ASP A 455 12.30 18.36 21.70
C ASP A 455 13.56 17.50 21.84
N ILE A 456 14.42 17.56 20.85
CA ILE A 456 15.74 16.93 20.89
C ILE A 456 16.77 17.93 21.42
N ASP A 457 17.45 17.58 22.50
CA ASP A 457 18.35 18.48 23.21
C ASP A 457 19.58 18.94 22.41
N SER A 458 19.97 18.24 21.36
CA SER A 458 21.18 18.56 20.62
C SER A 458 21.15 18.06 19.17
N LEU A 459 21.01 19.00 18.23
CA LEU A 459 21.19 18.78 16.81
C LEU A 459 22.62 18.32 16.43
N GLU A 460 23.62 18.54 17.30
CA GLU A 460 24.99 18.11 17.02
C GLU A 460 25.13 16.59 16.91
N TYR A 461 24.29 15.84 17.61
CA TYR A 461 24.24 14.39 17.50
C TYR A 461 23.78 13.90 16.13
N LEU A 462 23.01 14.72 15.42
CA LEU A 462 22.43 14.35 14.13
C LEU A 462 23.32 14.73 12.94
N LYS A 463 24.43 15.46 13.17
CA LYS A 463 25.39 15.69 12.09
C LYS A 463 26.06 14.37 11.73
N ILE A 464 26.16 14.07 10.43
CA ILE A 464 27.03 13.01 9.95
C ILE A 464 28.47 13.46 10.26
N PRO A 465 29.06 13.04 11.39
CA PRO A 465 30.38 13.51 11.77
C PRO A 465 31.41 12.85 10.86
N ASN A 466 32.58 13.40 10.83
CA ASN A 466 33.78 12.62 10.58
C ASN A 466 33.74 11.45 11.56
N LEU A 467 33.29 10.29 11.08
CA LEU A 467 33.01 9.11 11.91
C LEU A 467 34.24 8.82 12.81
N PRO A 468 34.12 8.86 14.14
CA PRO A 468 35.25 8.64 15.01
C PRO A 468 35.82 7.25 14.73
N PRO A 469 37.14 7.04 14.93
CA PRO A 469 37.72 5.72 14.81
C PRO A 469 37.08 4.84 15.87
N PHE A 470 36.19 3.93 15.46
CA PHE A 470 35.57 2.97 16.38
C PHE A 470 36.60 1.94 16.78
N GLN A 471 36.69 1.67 18.08
CA GLN A 471 37.44 0.52 18.54
C GLN A 471 36.76 -0.76 18.00
N VAL A 472 37.58 -1.57 17.36
CA VAL A 472 37.11 -2.85 16.80
C VAL A 472 36.95 -3.81 17.95
N ASP A 473 35.75 -3.97 18.45
CA ASP A 473 35.43 -5.22 19.12
C ASP A 473 35.43 -6.30 18.05
N SER A 474 36.12 -7.39 18.32
CA SER A 474 36.25 -8.53 17.42
C SER A 474 34.88 -8.87 16.84
N LEU A 475 34.75 -8.79 15.54
CA LEU A 475 33.52 -9.11 14.78
C LEU A 475 33.03 -10.47 15.26
N SER A 476 31.91 -10.49 15.97
CA SER A 476 31.19 -11.72 16.27
C SER A 476 30.96 -12.41 14.92
N GLY A 477 31.41 -13.63 14.80
CA GLY A 477 31.42 -14.35 13.52
C GLY A 477 30.06 -14.29 12.86
N TYR A 478 30.07 -14.27 11.53
CA TYR A 478 28.89 -14.32 10.71
C TYR A 478 27.92 -15.35 11.29
N TYR A 479 26.69 -14.97 11.60
CA TYR A 479 25.71 -15.91 12.13
C TYR A 479 25.52 -17.03 11.12
N HIS A 480 26.06 -18.19 11.41
CA HIS A 480 25.63 -19.41 10.73
C HIS A 480 24.15 -19.56 11.09
N ILE A 481 23.30 -19.52 10.06
CA ILE A 481 21.93 -19.98 10.21
C ILE A 481 22.04 -21.37 10.83
N PRO A 482 21.61 -21.56 12.09
CA PRO A 482 21.79 -22.84 12.74
C PRO A 482 21.17 -23.92 11.85
N PRO A 483 21.74 -25.11 11.78
CA PRO A 483 21.23 -26.17 10.91
C PRO A 483 19.74 -26.32 11.20
N LYS A 484 18.91 -26.12 10.16
CA LYS A 484 17.44 -26.10 10.22
C LYS A 484 16.98 -27.23 11.13
N ARG A 485 16.41 -26.93 12.28
CA ARG A 485 15.79 -27.95 13.14
C ARG A 485 14.66 -28.55 12.35
N VAL A 486 14.81 -29.77 11.93
CA VAL A 486 13.70 -30.54 11.37
C VAL A 486 12.83 -30.93 12.54
N SER A 487 11.56 -30.49 12.55
CA SER A 487 10.65 -30.95 13.59
C SER A 487 10.70 -32.48 13.69
N GLN A 488 10.73 -32.98 14.90
CA GLN A 488 10.68 -34.45 15.17
C GLN A 488 9.43 -35.09 14.56
N TRP A 489 8.39 -34.30 14.27
CA TRP A 489 7.14 -34.79 13.67
C TRP A 489 7.31 -35.27 12.23
N SER A 490 8.33 -34.83 11.52
CA SER A 490 8.59 -35.27 10.15
C SER A 490 8.99 -36.73 10.05
N LYS A 491 9.28 -37.41 11.18
CA LYS A 491 9.71 -38.83 11.23
C LYS A 491 8.54 -39.81 11.22
N ASP A 492 7.32 -39.40 11.65
CA ASP A 492 6.16 -40.29 11.80
C ASP A 492 5.14 -40.08 10.69
N PHE A 493 5.53 -40.32 9.49
CA PHE A 493 4.72 -40.14 8.28
C PHE A 493 3.56 -41.14 8.17
N LYS A 494 2.28 -40.67 8.12
CA LYS A 494 1.08 -41.46 7.88
C LYS A 494 0.35 -41.06 6.59
N GLU A 495 -0.06 -41.99 5.77
CA GLU A 495 -0.71 -41.77 4.49
C GLU A 495 -2.13 -41.15 4.60
N PHE A 496 -2.57 -40.49 3.54
CA PHE A 496 -3.89 -39.85 3.41
C PHE A 496 -5.05 -40.83 3.48
N SER A 497 -6.16 -40.40 4.08
CA SER A 497 -7.31 -41.27 4.23
C SER A 497 -8.56 -40.90 3.42
N HIS A 498 -8.81 -39.70 3.01
CA HIS A 498 -9.97 -39.34 2.19
C HIS A 498 -9.77 -38.09 1.33
N PHE A 499 -10.21 -38.20 0.07
CA PHE A 499 -10.38 -37.11 -0.86
C PHE A 499 -11.83 -36.64 -0.86
N ILE A 500 -12.09 -35.41 -0.59
CA ILE A 500 -13.30 -34.74 -1.07
C ILE A 500 -12.80 -33.79 -2.15
N ALA A 501 -12.81 -34.27 -3.40
CA ALA A 501 -12.53 -33.41 -4.54
C ALA A 501 -13.78 -32.54 -4.82
N TYR A 502 -13.71 -31.27 -4.54
CA TYR A 502 -14.66 -30.31 -5.08
C TYR A 502 -14.07 -29.76 -6.38
N SER A 503 -14.54 -30.25 -7.49
CA SER A 503 -13.94 -30.00 -8.82
C SER A 503 -14.61 -28.89 -9.62
N SER A 504 -15.41 -28.01 -8.98
CA SER A 504 -16.20 -27.07 -9.79
C SER A 504 -15.42 -25.87 -10.32
N ASP A 505 -14.32 -25.41 -9.67
CA ASP A 505 -13.64 -24.18 -10.06
C ASP A 505 -12.10 -24.26 -9.91
N ASP A 506 -11.48 -25.36 -10.27
CA ASP A 506 -10.05 -25.61 -10.03
C ASP A 506 -9.64 -25.47 -8.55
N VAL A 507 -10.59 -25.71 -7.63
CA VAL A 507 -10.36 -25.76 -6.20
C VAL A 507 -10.21 -27.23 -5.77
N HIS A 508 -9.04 -27.57 -5.27
CA HIS A 508 -8.74 -28.90 -4.75
C HIS A 508 -8.73 -28.85 -3.23
N SER A 509 -9.52 -29.67 -2.58
CA SER A 509 -9.53 -29.76 -1.12
C SER A 509 -9.37 -31.19 -0.62
N ARG A 510 -8.71 -31.32 0.52
CA ARG A 510 -8.44 -32.64 1.13
C ARG A 510 -8.53 -32.53 2.64
N ARG A 511 -9.18 -33.51 3.26
CA ARG A 511 -9.10 -33.71 4.70
C ARG A 511 -8.06 -34.79 4.99
N LEU A 512 -7.07 -34.44 5.78
CA LEU A 512 -5.97 -35.33 6.14
C LEU A 512 -6.39 -36.27 7.28
N ARG A 513 -5.64 -37.37 7.49
CA ARG A 513 -5.90 -38.34 8.56
C ARG A 513 -5.82 -37.75 9.96
N ASN A 514 -4.95 -36.78 10.15
CA ASN A 514 -4.83 -36.03 11.40
C ASN A 514 -5.94 -35.00 11.61
N GLY A 515 -6.94 -34.92 10.73
CA GLY A 515 -8.09 -34.03 10.86
C GLY A 515 -7.94 -32.68 10.18
N VAL A 516 -6.75 -32.31 9.73
CA VAL A 516 -6.47 -31.01 9.08
C VAL A 516 -7.19 -30.93 7.73
N ASN A 517 -7.82 -29.78 7.46
CA ASN A 517 -8.36 -29.45 6.14
C ASN A 517 -7.35 -28.66 5.34
N VAL A 518 -7.16 -29.04 4.09
CA VAL A 518 -6.27 -28.34 3.14
C VAL A 518 -7.05 -27.99 1.87
N ALA A 519 -6.99 -26.73 1.46
CA ALA A 519 -7.58 -26.24 0.22
C ALA A 519 -6.51 -25.63 -0.65
N TYR A 520 -6.58 -25.86 -1.95
CA TYR A 520 -5.68 -25.30 -2.93
C TYR A 520 -6.46 -24.73 -4.12
N LYS A 521 -6.13 -23.51 -4.52
CA LYS A 521 -6.61 -22.89 -5.77
C LYS A 521 -5.42 -22.55 -6.65
N LYS A 522 -5.40 -23.10 -7.86
CA LYS A 522 -4.36 -22.73 -8.83
C LYS A 522 -4.63 -21.36 -9.40
N MET A 523 -3.63 -20.47 -9.34
CA MET A 523 -3.62 -19.16 -9.98
C MET A 523 -2.23 -18.86 -10.54
N VAL A 524 -2.17 -18.39 -11.80
CA VAL A 524 -0.91 -18.19 -12.52
C VAL A 524 -0.48 -16.74 -12.68
N GLN A 525 -1.24 -15.79 -12.16
CA GLN A 525 -0.99 -14.35 -12.30
C GLN A 525 0.32 -13.89 -11.67
N GLN A 526 0.78 -14.62 -10.66
CA GLN A 526 2.13 -14.44 -10.10
C GLN A 526 2.86 -15.79 -10.23
N PRO A 527 3.54 -16.04 -11.34
CA PRO A 527 4.19 -17.33 -11.57
C PRO A 527 5.13 -17.72 -10.44
N SER A 528 5.06 -18.98 -10.06
CA SER A 528 5.91 -19.57 -9.01
C SER A 528 5.67 -19.08 -7.57
N TRP A 529 4.79 -18.11 -7.32
CA TRP A 529 4.44 -17.68 -5.98
C TRP A 529 3.14 -18.31 -5.50
N ILE A 530 3.13 -18.65 -4.22
CA ILE A 530 1.98 -19.20 -3.51
C ILE A 530 1.70 -18.36 -2.28
N GLU A 531 0.48 -17.84 -2.20
CA GLU A 531 -0.05 -17.21 -1.01
C GLU A 531 -0.64 -18.28 -0.09
N PHE A 532 -0.41 -18.11 1.20
CA PHE A 532 -0.79 -19.06 2.23
C PHE A 532 -1.60 -18.40 3.34
N LYS A 533 -2.61 -19.11 3.83
CA LYS A 533 -3.35 -18.72 5.02
C LYS A 533 -3.85 -19.98 5.74
N ALA A 534 -3.46 -20.17 7.00
CA ALA A 534 -4.11 -21.15 7.86
C ALA A 534 -5.01 -20.38 8.84
N VAL A 535 -6.28 -20.79 8.95
CA VAL A 535 -7.27 -20.07 9.75
C VAL A 535 -8.00 -21.02 10.67
N SER A 536 -8.11 -20.62 11.91
CA SER A 536 -8.94 -21.25 12.94
C SER A 536 -9.95 -20.25 13.50
N ARG A 537 -11.12 -20.72 13.90
CA ARG A 537 -12.14 -19.90 14.57
C ARG A 537 -11.74 -19.56 15.99
N GLY A 538 -12.11 -18.35 16.40
CA GLY A 538 -11.82 -17.78 17.70
C GLY A 538 -10.38 -17.28 17.78
N GLY A 539 -10.22 -16.15 18.36
CA GLY A 539 -8.95 -15.50 18.65
C GLY A 539 -9.02 -15.05 20.09
N ILE A 540 -8.96 -13.74 20.29
CA ILE A 540 -9.06 -13.10 21.61
C ILE A 540 -10.39 -13.48 22.31
N SER A 541 -11.47 -13.65 21.55
CA SER A 541 -12.80 -14.05 22.09
C SER A 541 -12.83 -15.41 22.82
N LEU A 542 -11.78 -16.21 22.68
CA LEU A 542 -11.64 -17.49 23.43
C LEU A 542 -11.00 -17.34 24.79
N SER A 543 -10.59 -16.15 25.15
CA SER A 543 -9.98 -15.89 26.46
C SER A 543 -11.02 -16.01 27.57
N GLU A 544 -10.75 -16.84 28.59
CA GLU A 544 -11.59 -16.97 29.79
C GLU A 544 -11.27 -15.89 30.83
N GLU A 545 -10.09 -15.27 30.76
CA GLU A 545 -9.65 -14.19 31.63
C GLU A 545 -9.66 -12.86 30.87
N ASN A 546 -9.37 -11.74 31.53
CA ASN A 546 -9.30 -10.40 30.93
C ASN A 546 -8.18 -10.22 29.87
N HIS A 547 -7.78 -11.31 29.17
CA HIS A 547 -6.83 -11.25 28.05
C HIS A 547 -7.35 -10.41 26.85
N GLU A 548 -8.62 -10.09 26.85
CA GLU A 548 -9.25 -9.19 25.88
C GLU A 548 -8.61 -7.80 25.87
N MET A 549 -8.16 -7.38 27.06
CA MET A 549 -7.42 -6.13 27.24
C MET A 549 -6.03 -6.17 26.60
N LEU A 550 -5.55 -7.37 26.24
CA LEU A 550 -4.24 -7.63 25.65
C LEU A 550 -4.28 -7.76 24.13
N GLY A 551 -5.45 -7.64 23.52
CA GLY A 551 -5.64 -7.89 22.07
C GLY A 551 -4.67 -7.12 21.18
N GLU A 552 -4.33 -5.91 21.56
CA GLU A 552 -3.33 -5.09 20.86
C GLU A 552 -1.92 -5.67 20.95
N TYR A 553 -1.56 -6.22 22.11
CA TYR A 553 -0.19 -6.68 22.39
C TYR A 553 0.06 -8.14 22.04
N LEU A 554 -0.98 -8.97 21.89
CA LEU A 554 -0.83 -10.40 21.63
C LEU A 554 -0.07 -10.70 20.33
N ASN A 555 -0.29 -9.92 19.28
CA ASN A 555 0.41 -10.11 18.02
C ASN A 555 1.92 -9.75 18.15
N ASP A 556 2.23 -8.69 18.88
CA ASP A 556 3.61 -8.30 19.14
C ASP A 556 4.31 -9.35 20.02
N ILE A 557 3.64 -9.81 21.09
CA ILE A 557 4.16 -10.87 21.94
C ILE A 557 4.36 -12.16 21.15
N ALA A 558 3.43 -12.55 20.30
CA ALA A 558 3.53 -13.73 19.45
C ALA A 558 4.71 -13.65 18.46
N ARG A 559 5.15 -12.42 18.11
CA ARG A 559 6.29 -12.16 17.25
C ARG A 559 7.61 -12.18 18.01
N ILE A 560 7.65 -11.56 19.19
CA ILE A 560 8.88 -11.38 20.00
C ILE A 560 9.38 -12.72 20.55
N ASN A 561 8.49 -13.61 20.93
CA ASN A 561 8.81 -14.88 21.55
C ASN A 561 9.60 -15.83 20.66
N LEU A 562 10.38 -16.71 21.31
CA LEU A 562 11.08 -17.75 20.60
C LEU A 562 10.11 -18.71 19.92
N THR A 563 10.26 -18.91 18.63
CA THR A 563 9.50 -19.89 17.85
C THR A 563 10.42 -21.02 17.40
N GLY A 564 10.17 -22.25 17.87
CA GLY A 564 11.06 -23.39 17.61
C GLY A 564 12.48 -23.17 18.12
N GLY A 565 12.68 -22.29 19.12
CA GLY A 565 13.96 -21.92 19.68
C GLY A 565 14.76 -20.88 18.91
N TYR A 566 14.14 -20.26 17.88
CA TYR A 566 14.69 -19.12 17.16
C TYR A 566 14.05 -17.83 17.66
N ASN A 567 14.85 -16.79 17.83
CA ASN A 567 14.35 -15.44 18.11
C ASN A 567 13.81 -14.79 16.83
N TYR A 568 13.15 -13.65 16.99
CA TYR A 568 12.53 -12.92 15.86
C TYR A 568 13.55 -12.57 14.76
N ALA A 569 14.75 -12.13 15.11
CA ALA A 569 15.79 -11.77 14.16
C ALA A 569 16.26 -12.97 13.33
N GLU A 570 16.48 -14.10 13.98
CA GLU A 570 16.86 -15.34 13.30
C GLU A 570 15.76 -15.82 12.35
N ILE A 571 14.49 -15.69 12.75
CA ILE A 571 13.35 -16.03 11.90
C ILE A 571 13.31 -15.12 10.68
N GLU A 572 13.44 -13.80 10.85
CA GLU A 572 13.46 -12.88 9.72
C GLU A 572 14.64 -13.15 8.77
N GLU A 573 15.80 -13.45 9.30
CA GLU A 573 16.97 -13.78 8.47
C GLU A 573 16.75 -15.06 7.67
N ILE A 574 16.18 -16.10 8.29
CA ILE A 574 15.83 -17.36 7.62
C ILE A 574 14.81 -17.10 6.50
N GLN A 575 13.75 -16.35 6.77
CA GLN A 575 12.69 -16.05 5.81
C GLN A 575 13.22 -15.23 4.62
N ARG A 576 14.02 -14.22 4.89
CA ARG A 576 14.64 -13.37 3.86
C ARG A 576 15.53 -14.16 2.92
N GLY A 577 16.34 -15.06 3.48
CA GLY A 577 17.25 -15.91 2.69
C GLY A 577 16.58 -17.06 1.93
N SER A 578 15.30 -17.35 2.21
CA SER A 578 14.59 -18.51 1.66
C SER A 578 13.33 -18.14 0.88
N TYR A 579 13.18 -16.90 0.46
CA TYR A 579 12.06 -16.42 -0.39
C TYR A 579 10.67 -16.86 0.10
N PHE A 580 10.44 -16.76 1.39
CA PHE A 580 9.12 -16.92 1.98
C PHE A 580 8.92 -15.95 3.14
N SER A 581 7.67 -15.71 3.49
CA SER A 581 7.27 -15.05 4.73
C SER A 581 6.20 -15.88 5.43
N LEU A 582 6.22 -15.89 6.76
CA LEU A 582 5.23 -16.56 7.59
C LEU A 582 5.17 -15.85 8.94
N HIS A 583 3.96 -15.53 9.42
CA HIS A 583 3.75 -14.90 10.72
C HIS A 583 2.42 -15.31 11.34
N ARG A 584 2.31 -15.19 12.66
CA ARG A 584 1.08 -15.34 13.42
C ARG A 584 0.27 -14.06 13.35
N GLU A 585 -1.05 -14.20 13.29
CA GLU A 585 -2.00 -13.10 13.35
C GLU A 585 -3.18 -13.55 14.20
N ILE A 586 -3.48 -12.79 15.27
CA ILE A 586 -4.57 -13.07 16.21
C ILE A 586 -5.53 -11.88 16.13
N SER A 587 -6.76 -12.12 15.73
CA SER A 587 -7.85 -11.16 15.74
C SER A 587 -8.90 -11.53 16.77
N LEU A 588 -9.97 -10.76 16.86
CA LEU A 588 -11.04 -10.99 17.84
C LEU A 588 -11.63 -12.40 17.72
N ASP A 589 -11.97 -12.82 16.50
CA ASP A 589 -12.72 -14.05 16.22
C ASP A 589 -11.94 -15.08 15.40
N GLU A 590 -10.70 -14.82 15.05
CA GLU A 590 -9.86 -15.70 14.24
C GLU A 590 -8.40 -15.76 14.73
N THR A 591 -7.84 -16.96 14.69
CA THR A 591 -6.41 -17.22 14.83
C THR A 591 -5.84 -17.63 13.48
N LYS A 592 -4.78 -16.99 13.02
CA LYS A 592 -4.26 -17.18 11.65
C LYS A 592 -2.75 -17.38 11.65
N LEU A 593 -2.29 -18.10 10.64
CA LEU A 593 -0.93 -18.05 10.12
C LEU A 593 -1.05 -17.52 8.70
N VAL A 594 -0.34 -16.44 8.39
CA VAL A 594 -0.35 -15.80 7.07
C VAL A 594 1.05 -15.77 6.51
N GLY A 595 1.17 -16.05 5.21
CA GLY A 595 2.48 -16.03 4.57
C GLY A 595 2.39 -16.22 3.08
N ARG A 596 3.56 -16.21 2.45
CA ARG A 596 3.73 -16.50 1.03
C ARG A 596 5.08 -17.15 0.81
N PHE A 597 5.21 -17.94 -0.24
CA PHE A 597 6.48 -18.57 -0.57
C PHE A 597 6.65 -18.78 -2.09
N HIS A 598 7.89 -18.79 -2.52
CA HIS A 598 8.22 -19.24 -3.87
C HIS A 598 8.24 -20.78 -3.92
N LYS A 599 7.74 -21.37 -5.00
CA LYS A 599 7.57 -22.84 -5.14
C LYS A 599 8.84 -23.63 -4.85
N ASP A 600 10.01 -23.08 -5.19
CA ASP A 600 11.30 -23.76 -5.01
C ASP A 600 11.72 -23.85 -3.53
N TYR A 601 11.10 -23.06 -2.66
CA TYR A 601 11.35 -23.02 -1.22
C TYR A 601 10.21 -23.63 -0.39
N ILE A 602 9.35 -24.42 -1.02
CA ILE A 602 8.21 -25.06 -0.33
C ILE A 602 8.65 -25.92 0.86
N GLU A 603 9.77 -26.62 0.78
CA GLU A 603 10.25 -27.44 1.88
C GLU A 603 10.67 -26.61 3.08
N GLU A 604 11.37 -25.50 2.84
CA GLU A 604 11.79 -24.54 3.86
C GLU A 604 10.57 -23.91 4.53
N PHE A 605 9.61 -23.46 3.72
CA PHE A 605 8.34 -22.92 4.21
C PHE A 605 7.59 -23.93 5.09
N MET A 606 7.47 -25.17 4.65
CA MET A 606 6.76 -26.22 5.40
C MET A 606 7.45 -26.58 6.72
N LYS A 607 8.79 -26.56 6.76
CA LYS A 607 9.55 -26.73 8.01
C LYS A 607 9.32 -25.58 8.98
N MET A 608 9.33 -24.35 8.49
CA MET A 608 9.00 -23.19 9.30
C MET A 608 7.55 -23.25 9.81
N LEU A 609 6.61 -23.64 8.94
CA LEU A 609 5.21 -23.81 9.31
C LEU A 609 5.03 -24.81 10.47
N GLN A 610 5.80 -25.91 10.51
CA GLN A 610 5.78 -26.84 11.64
C GLN A 610 6.22 -26.15 12.93
N LEU A 611 7.29 -25.32 12.90
CA LEU A 611 7.79 -24.62 14.07
C LEU A 611 6.76 -23.65 14.64
N TYR A 612 5.92 -23.06 13.81
CA TYR A 612 4.85 -22.17 14.26
C TYR A 612 3.70 -22.85 15.01
N PHE A 613 3.61 -24.19 14.95
CA PHE A 613 2.69 -25.01 15.74
C PHE A 613 3.38 -25.67 16.95
N GLU A 614 4.68 -25.45 17.16
CA GLU A 614 5.35 -25.79 18.41
C GLU A 614 5.12 -24.68 19.45
N GLU A 615 5.33 -25.00 20.74
CA GLU A 615 5.19 -24.00 21.79
C GLU A 615 6.16 -22.83 21.60
N CYS A 616 5.63 -21.61 21.72
CA CYS A 616 6.45 -20.42 21.90
C CYS A 616 7.11 -20.47 23.28
N ALA A 617 8.39 -20.18 23.31
CA ALA A 617 9.11 -20.00 24.58
C ALA A 617 9.33 -18.50 24.84
N PRO A 618 9.37 -18.07 26.12
CA PRO A 618 9.60 -16.68 26.45
C PRO A 618 10.99 -16.19 26.02
N ASP A 619 11.05 -14.95 25.55
CA ASP A 619 12.27 -14.15 25.37
C ASP A 619 12.16 -12.91 26.27
N GLU A 620 12.60 -13.06 27.51
CA GLU A 620 12.43 -12.01 28.52
C GLU A 620 13.21 -10.73 28.19
N ASP A 621 14.39 -10.84 27.58
CA ASP A 621 15.19 -9.68 27.21
C ASP A 621 14.47 -8.87 26.11
N ALA A 622 14.03 -9.53 25.05
CA ALA A 622 13.27 -8.89 23.98
C ALA A 622 11.95 -8.29 24.49
N PHE A 623 11.25 -9.01 25.38
CA PHE A 623 10.01 -8.52 25.95
C PHE A 623 10.21 -7.29 26.83
N ASN A 624 11.23 -7.28 27.69
CA ASN A 624 11.50 -6.13 28.56
C ASN A 624 11.83 -4.86 27.75
N LYS A 625 12.63 -5.00 26.70
CA LYS A 625 12.91 -3.89 25.75
C LYS A 625 11.63 -3.40 25.05
N TYR A 626 10.82 -4.33 24.57
CA TYR A 626 9.53 -4.01 23.94
C TYR A 626 8.58 -3.29 24.91
N PHE A 627 8.47 -3.78 26.15
CA PHE A 627 7.61 -3.19 27.17
C PHE A 627 8.03 -1.76 27.51
N ALA A 628 9.32 -1.54 27.71
CA ALA A 628 9.87 -0.21 27.98
C ALA A 628 9.59 0.77 26.84
N MET A 629 9.77 0.34 25.58
CA MET A 629 9.43 1.12 24.40
C MET A 629 7.95 1.48 24.36
N LYS A 630 7.06 0.50 24.61
CA LYS A 630 5.59 0.75 24.60
C LYS A 630 5.19 1.71 25.73
N GLU A 631 5.75 1.58 26.91
CA GLU A 631 5.47 2.49 28.05
C GLU A 631 5.91 3.93 27.73
N GLU A 632 7.04 4.09 27.07
CA GLU A 632 7.56 5.40 26.65
C GLU A 632 6.70 6.04 25.53
N CYS A 633 6.28 5.25 24.54
CA CYS A 633 5.50 5.77 23.41
C CYS A 633 4.02 5.99 23.74
N ALA A 634 3.46 5.31 24.73
CA ALA A 634 2.02 5.31 25.00
C ALA A 634 1.41 6.70 25.24
N PRO A 635 2.04 7.65 25.96
CA PRO A 635 1.49 9.00 26.13
C PRO A 635 1.32 9.73 24.80
N PHE A 636 2.24 9.56 23.86
CA PHE A 636 2.23 10.20 22.57
C PHE A 636 1.21 9.54 21.64
N ALA A 637 1.23 8.20 21.56
CA ALA A 637 0.29 7.43 20.77
C ALA A 637 -1.18 7.73 21.18
N SER A 638 -1.46 7.87 22.47
CA SER A 638 -2.81 8.18 22.96
C SER A 638 -3.28 9.61 22.61
N ASN A 639 -2.37 10.51 22.29
CA ASN A 639 -2.69 11.89 21.92
C ASN A 639 -2.72 12.13 20.40
N SER A 640 -2.23 11.20 19.59
CA SER A 640 -2.28 11.32 18.13
C SER A 640 -3.74 11.41 17.63
N PRO A 641 -4.08 12.39 16.77
CA PRO A 641 -5.42 12.54 16.20
C PRO A 641 -5.89 11.28 15.47
N ALA A 642 -5.00 10.65 14.70
CA ALA A 642 -5.30 9.43 13.97
C ALA A 642 -5.59 8.26 14.91
N ALA A 643 -4.80 8.07 15.97
CA ALA A 643 -5.02 7.02 16.95
C ALA A 643 -6.30 7.24 17.76
N ARG A 644 -6.59 8.48 18.17
CA ARG A 644 -7.86 8.82 18.83
C ARG A 644 -9.05 8.57 17.92
N PHE A 645 -8.97 9.01 16.68
CA PHE A 645 -10.01 8.77 15.68
C PHE A 645 -10.27 7.28 15.48
N GLN A 646 -9.23 6.47 15.28
CA GLN A 646 -9.36 5.03 15.09
C GLN A 646 -9.94 4.34 16.32
N ARG A 647 -9.48 4.73 17.52
CA ARG A 647 -9.97 4.19 18.80
C ARG A 647 -11.45 4.47 19.00
N ALA A 648 -11.84 5.72 18.87
CA ALA A 648 -13.22 6.15 19.05
C ALA A 648 -14.13 5.51 17.98
N SER A 649 -13.70 5.51 16.73
CA SER A 649 -14.41 4.85 15.63
C SER A 649 -14.61 3.34 15.88
N THR A 650 -13.70 2.66 16.57
CA THR A 650 -13.82 1.25 16.91
C THR A 650 -14.70 1.05 18.16
N ASN A 651 -14.47 1.84 19.22
CA ASN A 651 -15.19 1.71 20.48
C ASN A 651 -16.68 2.07 20.35
N ASN A 652 -17.02 2.94 19.42
CA ASN A 652 -18.42 3.37 19.21
C ASN A 652 -19.30 2.29 18.58
N ILE A 653 -18.73 1.25 17.99
CA ILE A 653 -19.49 0.16 17.38
C ILE A 653 -19.77 -0.94 18.39
N ILE A 654 -18.83 -1.20 19.29
CA ILE A 654 -18.89 -2.33 20.21
C ILE A 654 -19.17 -1.77 21.60
N THR A 655 -20.36 -2.04 22.12
CA THR A 655 -20.74 -1.62 23.48
C THR A 655 -20.61 -2.80 24.44
N GLY A 656 -20.18 -2.55 25.65
CA GLY A 656 -20.29 -3.50 26.75
C GLY A 656 -19.01 -3.96 27.40
N ASP A 657 -17.86 -3.89 26.74
CA ASP A 657 -16.59 -4.26 27.35
C ASP A 657 -15.44 -3.30 26.94
N ARG A 658 -14.56 -3.03 27.90
CA ARG A 658 -13.36 -2.16 27.72
C ARG A 658 -12.27 -2.75 26.81
N GLN A 659 -12.59 -3.80 26.09
CA GLN A 659 -11.66 -4.63 25.32
C GLN A 659 -10.91 -3.91 24.20
N TYR A 660 -11.43 -2.78 23.77
CA TYR A 660 -10.93 -2.05 22.60
C TYR A 660 -10.34 -0.68 22.94
N ASN A 661 -10.01 -0.44 24.21
CA ASN A 661 -9.27 0.75 24.60
C ASN A 661 -7.80 0.64 24.15
N LEU A 662 -7.60 0.67 22.83
CA LEU A 662 -6.30 0.71 22.21
C LEU A 662 -5.51 1.91 22.76
N GLY A 663 -4.27 1.67 23.24
CA GLY A 663 -3.39 2.70 23.75
C GLY A 663 -3.66 3.17 25.19
N ASP A 664 -4.44 2.44 25.98
CA ASP A 664 -4.54 2.72 27.40
C ASP A 664 -3.31 2.18 28.16
N THR A 665 -2.47 3.12 28.65
CA THR A 665 -1.27 2.79 29.42
C THR A 665 -1.55 2.01 30.71
N ALA A 666 -2.75 2.17 31.29
CA ALA A 666 -3.17 1.41 32.46
C ALA A 666 -3.31 -0.09 32.15
N LEU A 667 -3.68 -0.43 30.93
CA LEU A 667 -3.81 -1.81 30.47
C LEU A 667 -2.45 -2.46 30.27
N LEU A 668 -1.47 -1.71 29.75
CA LEU A 668 -0.11 -2.20 29.57
C LEU A 668 0.49 -2.66 30.90
N LYS A 669 0.23 -1.93 31.99
CA LYS A 669 0.71 -2.27 33.36
C LYS A 669 0.03 -3.50 33.96
N GLN A 670 -1.07 -3.95 33.41
CA GLN A 670 -1.79 -5.15 33.83
C GLN A 670 -1.41 -6.38 32.99
N LEU A 671 -0.49 -6.22 32.01
CA LEU A 671 -0.06 -7.29 31.14
C LEU A 671 0.71 -8.36 31.92
N ASP A 672 0.17 -9.57 31.96
CA ASP A 672 0.88 -10.76 32.40
C ASP A 672 1.48 -11.48 31.19
N TYR A 673 2.80 -11.32 31.01
CA TYR A 673 3.54 -11.86 29.89
C TYR A 673 3.41 -13.38 29.73
N TYR A 674 3.52 -14.12 30.84
CA TYR A 674 3.45 -15.58 30.81
C TYR A 674 2.04 -16.09 30.52
N SER A 675 1.02 -15.44 31.08
CA SER A 675 -0.39 -15.72 30.73
C SER A 675 -0.65 -15.46 29.26
N ALA A 676 -0.13 -14.39 28.69
CA ALA A 676 -0.26 -14.10 27.26
C ALA A 676 0.41 -15.18 26.40
N ILE A 677 1.62 -15.65 26.74
CA ILE A 677 2.30 -16.75 26.05
C ILE A 677 1.48 -18.04 26.12
N ASN A 678 1.00 -18.40 27.31
CA ASN A 678 0.20 -19.60 27.51
C ASN A 678 -1.09 -19.54 26.68
N PHE A 679 -1.71 -18.37 26.58
CA PHE A 679 -2.87 -18.18 25.73
C PHE A 679 -2.53 -18.34 24.23
N ILE A 680 -1.44 -17.72 23.75
CA ILE A 680 -0.94 -17.88 22.39
C ILE A 680 -0.66 -19.35 22.10
N ASN A 681 0.02 -20.07 22.99
CA ASN A 681 0.30 -21.49 22.85
C ASN A 681 -0.98 -22.32 22.78
N THR A 682 -2.01 -21.95 23.56
CA THR A 682 -3.33 -22.59 23.49
C THR A 682 -4.01 -22.38 22.13
N LEU A 683 -3.90 -21.18 21.53
CA LEU A 683 -4.49 -20.89 20.24
C LEU A 683 -3.87 -21.70 19.09
N TYR A 684 -2.57 -21.99 19.15
CA TYR A 684 -1.83 -22.70 18.09
C TYR A 684 -1.56 -24.18 18.40
N SER A 685 -2.04 -24.72 19.52
CA SER A 685 -1.71 -26.09 20.00
C SER A 685 -2.18 -27.21 19.09
N ASN A 686 -3.30 -27.04 18.36
CA ASN A 686 -3.93 -28.11 17.58
C ASN A 686 -4.09 -27.76 16.09
N PRO A 687 -3.21 -28.24 15.20
CA PRO A 687 -3.32 -28.00 13.76
C PRO A 687 -4.67 -28.45 13.14
N ALA A 688 -5.37 -29.44 13.73
CA ALA A 688 -6.64 -29.92 13.21
C ALA A 688 -7.80 -28.88 13.32
N GLU A 689 -7.61 -27.83 14.10
CA GLU A 689 -8.55 -26.72 14.21
C GLU A 689 -8.43 -25.72 13.07
N PHE A 690 -7.33 -25.80 12.31
CA PHE A 690 -7.05 -24.88 11.20
C PHE A 690 -7.45 -25.48 9.85
N SER A 691 -7.94 -24.61 8.98
CA SER A 691 -8.04 -24.86 7.54
C SER A 691 -6.86 -24.19 6.85
N PHE A 692 -6.05 -25.00 6.15
CA PHE A 692 -4.85 -24.56 5.45
C PHE A 692 -5.20 -24.23 4.00
N ILE A 693 -5.04 -22.99 3.59
CA ILE A 693 -5.45 -22.48 2.29
C ILE A 693 -4.21 -22.05 1.51
N PHE A 694 -4.04 -22.60 0.32
CA PHE A 694 -2.97 -22.27 -0.61
C PHE A 694 -3.58 -21.71 -1.90
N VAL A 695 -3.08 -20.59 -2.39
CA VAL A 695 -3.51 -19.97 -3.65
C VAL A 695 -2.28 -19.57 -4.44
N GLY A 696 -2.09 -20.12 -5.65
CA GLY A 696 -0.92 -19.75 -6.43
C GLY A 696 -0.53 -20.75 -7.52
N ASP A 697 0.68 -20.57 -8.06
CA ASP A 697 1.17 -21.34 -9.20
C ASP A 697 2.18 -22.39 -8.77
N ILE A 698 1.67 -23.51 -8.32
CA ILE A 698 2.46 -24.72 -8.04
C ILE A 698 1.73 -25.95 -8.60
N PRO A 699 2.42 -26.97 -9.18
CA PRO A 699 1.78 -28.22 -9.52
C PRO A 699 1.11 -28.86 -8.30
N GLU A 700 -0.14 -29.28 -8.44
CA GLU A 700 -0.90 -29.91 -7.36
C GLU A 700 -0.14 -31.06 -6.72
N PHE A 701 0.51 -31.89 -7.54
CA PHE A 701 1.31 -33.03 -7.06
C PHE A 701 2.43 -32.59 -6.11
N ASP A 702 3.16 -31.53 -6.46
CA ASP A 702 4.29 -31.04 -5.65
C ASP A 702 3.81 -30.43 -4.34
N LEU A 703 2.72 -29.66 -4.35
CA LEU A 703 2.12 -29.13 -3.16
C LEU A 703 1.68 -30.28 -2.21
N PHE A 704 0.87 -31.21 -2.70
CA PHE A 704 0.33 -32.27 -1.86
C PHE A 704 1.37 -33.31 -1.44
N LYS A 705 2.46 -33.46 -2.17
CA LYS A 705 3.64 -34.22 -1.71
C LYS A 705 4.22 -33.62 -0.43
N ASN A 706 4.38 -32.30 -0.39
CA ASN A 706 4.88 -31.57 0.78
C ASN A 706 3.85 -31.49 1.92
N VAL A 707 2.57 -31.26 1.61
CA VAL A 707 1.47 -31.35 2.57
C VAL A 707 1.46 -32.71 3.29
N ARG A 708 1.65 -33.80 2.53
CA ARG A 708 1.75 -35.15 3.10
C ARG A 708 2.94 -35.29 4.03
N LYS A 709 4.10 -34.77 3.62
CA LYS A 709 5.36 -34.91 4.38
C LYS A 709 5.33 -34.09 5.67
N TYR A 710 4.80 -32.88 5.64
CA TYR A 710 4.94 -31.92 6.74
C TYR A 710 3.64 -31.68 7.51
N ILE A 711 2.51 -31.45 6.85
CA ILE A 711 1.24 -31.11 7.52
C ILE A 711 0.54 -32.36 8.06
N ALA A 712 0.49 -33.43 7.26
CA ALA A 712 -0.14 -34.68 7.71
C ALA A 712 0.61 -35.38 8.85
N SER A 713 1.90 -35.03 9.08
CA SER A 713 2.72 -35.57 10.16
C SER A 713 2.59 -34.81 11.50
N MET A 714 1.94 -33.63 11.48
CA MET A 714 1.73 -32.85 12.71
C MET A 714 0.84 -33.60 13.70
N PRO A 715 1.19 -33.62 14.98
CA PRO A 715 0.35 -34.15 16.04
C PRO A 715 -0.94 -33.33 16.14
N THR A 716 -2.06 -33.99 16.36
CA THR A 716 -3.37 -33.34 16.49
C THR A 716 -4.20 -34.01 17.56
N GLU A 717 -5.03 -33.24 18.23
CA GLU A 717 -6.03 -33.75 19.16
C GLU A 717 -7.31 -34.06 18.41
N LYS A 718 -7.96 -35.21 18.78
CA LYS A 718 -9.22 -35.65 18.16
C LYS A 718 -10.43 -34.84 18.63
N VAL A 719 -10.35 -34.25 19.81
CA VAL A 719 -11.43 -33.46 20.39
C VAL A 719 -11.11 -32.00 20.11
N LEU A 720 -11.82 -31.41 19.16
CA LEU A 720 -11.75 -29.97 18.92
C LEU A 720 -12.29 -29.26 20.16
N LYS A 721 -11.57 -28.25 20.63
CA LYS A 721 -12.06 -27.41 21.75
C LYS A 721 -13.39 -26.80 21.35
N ARG A 722 -14.42 -26.99 22.20
CA ARG A 722 -15.68 -26.28 22.03
C ARG A 722 -15.40 -24.79 22.25
N ARG A 723 -15.55 -24.03 21.22
CA ARG A 723 -15.42 -22.59 21.26
C ARG A 723 -16.73 -22.01 21.72
N THR A 724 -16.79 -21.63 22.98
CA THR A 724 -17.89 -20.85 23.51
C THR A 724 -17.66 -19.38 23.09
N GLU A 725 -18.38 -18.97 22.05
CA GLU A 725 -18.55 -17.55 21.73
C GLU A 725 -19.50 -16.94 22.78
N SER A 726 -19.05 -16.87 24.04
CA SER A 726 -19.99 -16.69 25.17
C SER A 726 -20.00 -15.28 25.74
N ARG A 727 -19.56 -14.24 24.98
CA ARG A 727 -19.59 -12.88 25.49
C ARG A 727 -20.57 -12.02 24.72
N SER A 728 -21.47 -11.37 25.45
CA SER A 728 -22.39 -10.37 24.93
C SER A 728 -21.70 -9.04 24.70
N ILE A 729 -20.92 -8.95 23.64
CA ILE A 729 -20.56 -7.64 23.10
C ILE A 729 -21.72 -7.28 22.18
N SER A 730 -22.48 -6.27 22.52
CA SER A 730 -23.52 -5.75 21.65
C SER A 730 -22.92 -4.70 20.73
N ILE A 731 -23.29 -4.75 19.46
CA ILE A 731 -23.03 -3.64 18.55
C ILE A 731 -23.90 -2.46 18.99
N ALA A 732 -23.31 -1.25 19.08
CA ALA A 732 -24.02 -0.05 19.47
C ALA A 732 -25.30 0.10 18.66
N GLY A 733 -26.43 0.27 19.33
CA GLY A 733 -27.72 0.62 18.73
C GLY A 733 -27.90 2.13 18.76
N TYR A 734 -28.40 2.66 17.67
CA TYR A 734 -28.84 4.04 17.45
C TYR A 734 -27.81 5.09 17.08
N ASP A 735 -28.36 6.20 16.59
CA ASP A 735 -27.69 7.42 16.21
C ASP A 735 -26.82 7.92 17.36
N LYS A 736 -25.55 7.64 17.28
CA LYS A 736 -24.57 8.09 18.24
C LYS A 736 -23.65 9.06 17.53
N ILE A 737 -23.71 10.32 17.99
CA ILE A 737 -22.82 11.35 17.50
C ILE A 737 -21.81 11.62 18.60
N GLU A 738 -20.55 11.52 18.25
CA GLU A 738 -19.46 11.89 19.13
C GLU A 738 -18.55 12.87 18.42
N VAL A 739 -18.37 14.03 19.01
CA VAL A 739 -17.43 15.05 18.53
C VAL A 739 -16.36 15.25 19.59
N GLU A 740 -15.13 14.97 19.24
CA GLU A 740 -13.97 15.20 20.07
C GLU A 740 -13.14 16.37 19.52
N LYS A 741 -12.75 17.32 20.36
CA LYS A 741 -11.83 18.39 20.01
C LYS A 741 -10.47 18.12 20.63
N ILE A 742 -9.42 18.17 19.81
CA ILE A 742 -8.06 17.91 20.23
C ILE A 742 -7.09 18.91 19.59
N PRO A 743 -5.96 19.18 20.21
CA PRO A 743 -4.91 19.94 19.57
C PRO A 743 -4.40 19.20 18.31
N MET A 744 -4.29 19.91 17.19
CA MET A 744 -3.70 19.42 15.96
C MET A 744 -2.72 20.44 15.40
N GLU A 745 -1.65 19.98 14.78
CA GLU A 745 -0.67 20.87 14.13
C GLU A 745 -1.25 21.59 12.90
N PHE A 746 -2.26 21.00 12.27
CA PHE A 746 -3.00 21.60 11.17
C PHE A 746 -4.52 21.48 11.44
N PRO A 747 -5.30 22.55 11.26
CA PRO A 747 -6.74 22.56 11.54
C PRO A 747 -7.52 21.73 10.52
N ARG A 748 -7.68 20.45 10.82
CA ARG A 748 -8.47 19.49 10.03
C ARG A 748 -9.50 18.79 10.88
N ALA A 749 -10.43 18.11 10.23
CA ALA A 749 -11.41 17.24 10.84
C ALA A 749 -11.35 15.85 10.23
N LEU A 750 -11.42 14.85 11.07
CA LEU A 750 -11.50 13.44 10.69
C LEU A 750 -12.90 12.92 11.02
N HIS A 751 -13.56 12.31 10.04
CA HIS A 751 -14.94 11.84 10.19
C HIS A 751 -15.04 10.36 9.86
N SER A 752 -15.79 9.60 10.69
CA SER A 752 -16.21 8.23 10.42
C SER A 752 -17.71 8.13 10.59
N CYS A 753 -18.41 7.69 9.56
CA CYS A 753 -19.81 7.35 9.63
C CYS A 753 -19.97 5.87 9.36
N LYS A 754 -20.62 5.16 10.30
CA LYS A 754 -20.86 3.73 10.19
C LYS A 754 -22.34 3.42 10.20
N LEU A 755 -22.73 2.62 9.21
CA LEU A 755 -24.06 2.03 9.15
C LEU A 755 -23.94 0.56 9.45
N THR A 756 -24.68 0.07 10.45
CA THR A 756 -24.77 -1.35 10.75
C THR A 756 -26.20 -1.84 10.63
N PHE A 757 -26.40 -2.99 10.02
CA PHE A 757 -27.72 -3.58 9.88
C PHE A 757 -27.66 -5.11 9.96
N PRO A 758 -28.77 -5.76 10.43
CA PRO A 758 -28.85 -7.20 10.57
C PRO A 758 -28.61 -7.90 9.22
N TYR A 759 -27.94 -9.05 9.29
CA TYR A 759 -27.58 -9.83 8.13
C TYR A 759 -27.51 -11.31 8.49
N ASP A 760 -28.25 -12.12 7.75
CA ASP A 760 -28.09 -13.57 7.83
C ASP A 760 -26.91 -13.99 6.96
N MET A 761 -26.01 -14.81 7.48
CA MET A 761 -24.81 -15.24 6.76
C MET A 761 -25.17 -16.27 5.67
N ASN A 762 -25.96 -15.84 4.70
CA ASN A 762 -26.33 -16.60 3.50
C ASN A 762 -25.96 -15.82 2.23
N ILE A 763 -25.95 -16.48 1.08
CA ILE A 763 -25.50 -15.89 -0.18
C ILE A 763 -26.45 -14.82 -0.73
N ASP A 764 -27.76 -14.98 -0.50
CA ASP A 764 -28.79 -14.07 -1.03
C ASP A 764 -28.78 -12.74 -0.29
N ASP A 765 -28.67 -12.78 1.04
CA ASP A 765 -28.58 -11.57 1.85
C ASP A 765 -27.24 -10.86 1.65
N ARG A 766 -26.17 -11.64 1.48
CA ARG A 766 -24.86 -11.07 1.13
C ARG A 766 -24.92 -10.32 -0.21
N ALA A 767 -25.52 -10.91 -1.24
CA ALA A 767 -25.67 -10.28 -2.54
C ALA A 767 -26.53 -9.01 -2.47
N LEU A 768 -27.61 -9.05 -1.67
CA LEU A 768 -28.44 -7.87 -1.42
C LEU A 768 -27.66 -6.77 -0.71
N ALA A 769 -26.92 -7.10 0.35
CA ALA A 769 -26.09 -6.16 1.10
C ALA A 769 -25.01 -5.53 0.22
N GLU A 770 -24.35 -6.30 -0.63
CA GLU A 770 -23.35 -5.79 -1.57
C GLU A 770 -23.95 -4.78 -2.59
N VAL A 771 -25.15 -5.07 -3.10
CA VAL A 771 -25.86 -4.15 -4.01
C VAL A 771 -26.28 -2.88 -3.28
N VAL A 772 -26.87 -2.99 -2.10
CA VAL A 772 -27.31 -1.84 -1.27
C VAL A 772 -26.11 -0.97 -0.88
N SER A 773 -25.04 -1.57 -0.41
CA SER A 773 -23.81 -0.87 -0.03
C SER A 773 -23.24 -0.05 -1.19
N LYS A 774 -23.19 -0.65 -2.39
CA LYS A 774 -22.68 0.04 -3.57
C LYS A 774 -23.60 1.17 -4.03
N ILE A 775 -24.91 1.04 -3.83
CA ILE A 775 -25.89 2.11 -4.12
C ILE A 775 -25.68 3.28 -3.14
N ILE A 776 -25.60 3.01 -1.84
CA ILE A 776 -25.36 4.06 -0.83
C ILE A 776 -24.04 4.77 -1.12
N GLN A 777 -22.96 4.01 -1.34
CA GLN A 777 -21.65 4.57 -1.71
C GLN A 777 -21.73 5.50 -2.92
N ARG A 778 -22.48 5.08 -3.96
CA ARG A 778 -22.65 5.87 -5.20
C ARG A 778 -23.37 7.19 -4.92
N HIS A 779 -24.44 7.20 -4.14
CA HIS A 779 -25.19 8.39 -3.81
C HIS A 779 -24.39 9.36 -2.93
N LEU A 780 -23.73 8.83 -1.88
CA LEU A 780 -22.86 9.63 -1.04
C LEU A 780 -21.69 10.22 -1.84
N GLY A 781 -20.98 9.38 -2.61
CA GLY A 781 -19.87 9.82 -3.42
C GLY A 781 -20.26 10.92 -4.41
N ARG A 782 -21.42 10.76 -5.11
CA ARG A 782 -21.90 11.76 -6.07
C ARG A 782 -22.22 13.11 -5.42
N LYS A 783 -22.86 13.10 -4.24
CA LYS A 783 -23.30 14.33 -3.58
C LYS A 783 -22.19 15.04 -2.81
N LEU A 784 -21.27 14.29 -2.21
CA LEU A 784 -20.22 14.85 -1.38
C LEU A 784 -18.93 15.17 -2.15
N SER A 785 -18.69 14.50 -3.28
CA SER A 785 -17.53 14.83 -4.14
C SER A 785 -17.63 16.24 -4.74
N MET A 786 -18.84 16.76 -4.93
CA MET A 786 -19.05 18.12 -5.37
C MET A 786 -18.51 19.15 -4.36
N ASP A 787 -18.55 18.82 -3.08
CA ASP A 787 -18.00 19.63 -2.00
C ASP A 787 -16.48 19.37 -1.81
N GLY A 788 -15.86 18.54 -2.67
CA GLY A 788 -14.44 18.16 -2.56
C GLY A 788 -14.17 17.15 -1.47
N ILE A 789 -15.21 16.48 -0.97
CA ILE A 789 -15.09 15.45 0.06
C ILE A 789 -14.89 14.10 -0.63
N ILE A 790 -13.69 13.53 -0.47
CA ILE A 790 -13.38 12.19 -0.96
C ILE A 790 -13.69 11.20 0.14
N ILE A 791 -14.67 10.31 -0.11
CA ILE A 791 -15.11 9.31 0.84
C ILE A 791 -14.37 8.00 0.60
N ASN A 792 -13.73 7.51 1.64
CA ASN A 792 -13.32 6.12 1.72
C ASN A 792 -14.51 5.30 2.21
N SER A 793 -14.81 4.17 1.57
CA SER A 793 -15.89 3.29 1.99
C SER A 793 -15.40 1.85 2.00
N ASP A 794 -15.66 1.19 3.11
CA ASP A 794 -15.41 -0.24 3.31
C ASP A 794 -16.69 -0.95 3.75
N MET A 795 -16.85 -2.21 3.33
CA MET A 795 -17.95 -3.05 3.73
C MET A 795 -17.41 -4.30 4.41
N THR A 796 -17.78 -4.49 5.66
CA THR A 796 -17.35 -5.63 6.46
C THR A 796 -18.54 -6.46 6.87
N PHE A 797 -18.44 -7.79 6.70
CA PHE A 797 -19.39 -8.75 7.22
C PHE A 797 -18.88 -9.24 8.56
N LEU A 798 -19.43 -8.70 9.64
CA LEU A 798 -19.12 -9.13 11.00
C LEU A 798 -19.94 -10.36 11.35
N ARG A 799 -19.28 -11.34 11.91
CA ARG A 799 -19.93 -12.54 12.46
C ARG A 799 -20.02 -12.47 13.97
N TYR A 800 -19.05 -11.86 14.60
CA TYR A 800 -18.94 -11.71 16.03
C TYR A 800 -18.83 -10.20 16.35
N PRO A 801 -19.51 -9.71 17.38
CA PRO A 801 -20.42 -10.39 18.34
C PRO A 801 -21.78 -10.77 17.76
N GLN A 802 -22.16 -10.18 16.62
CA GLN A 802 -23.43 -10.44 15.92
C GLN A 802 -23.19 -10.56 14.42
N GLU A 803 -24.06 -11.30 13.72
CA GLU A 803 -24.06 -11.31 12.26
C GLU A 803 -24.69 -10.02 11.73
N VAL A 804 -23.83 -9.07 11.31
CA VAL A 804 -24.24 -7.79 10.75
C VAL A 804 -23.36 -7.39 9.58
N VAL A 805 -23.90 -6.59 8.69
CA VAL A 805 -23.12 -5.82 7.73
C VAL A 805 -22.80 -4.47 8.35
N MET A 806 -21.54 -4.08 8.26
CA MET A 806 -21.06 -2.75 8.60
C MET A 806 -20.54 -2.06 7.34
N LEU A 807 -21.11 -0.90 7.06
CA LEU A 807 -20.58 0.03 6.07
C LEU A 807 -19.86 1.13 6.82
N ASP A 808 -18.58 1.29 6.53
CA ASP A 808 -17.75 2.34 7.10
C ASP A 808 -17.43 3.37 6.01
N PHE A 809 -17.77 4.62 6.30
CA PHE A 809 -17.47 5.77 5.46
C PHE A 809 -16.55 6.70 6.24
N SER A 810 -15.31 6.85 5.79
CA SER A 810 -14.35 7.74 6.42
C SER A 810 -13.86 8.81 5.44
N PHE A 811 -13.69 10.03 5.95
CA PHE A 811 -13.22 11.15 5.15
C PHE A 811 -12.61 12.23 6.05
N SER A 812 -11.87 13.14 5.44
CA SER A 812 -11.29 14.29 6.12
C SER A 812 -11.80 15.58 5.47
N THR A 813 -11.93 16.62 6.28
CA THR A 813 -12.33 17.96 5.82
C THR A 813 -11.45 19.03 6.44
N TYR A 814 -11.54 20.24 5.94
CA TYR A 814 -11.04 21.40 6.65
C TYR A 814 -11.89 21.66 7.90
N ASN A 815 -11.30 22.16 8.98
CA ASN A 815 -11.94 22.34 10.29
C ASN A 815 -13.14 23.30 10.32
N SER A 816 -13.42 24.00 9.22
CA SER A 816 -14.58 24.91 9.12
C SER A 816 -15.90 24.24 8.77
N PHE A 817 -15.88 22.90 8.47
CA PHE A 817 -17.12 22.17 8.31
C PHE A 817 -17.74 21.90 9.68
N ASP A 818 -18.98 22.36 9.84
CA ASP A 818 -19.78 22.05 11.02
C ASP A 818 -20.08 20.53 11.03
N PRO A 819 -19.74 19.80 12.10
CA PRO A 819 -20.10 18.39 12.21
C PRO A 819 -21.62 18.16 12.10
N ASP A 820 -22.43 19.04 12.67
CA ASP A 820 -23.88 18.96 12.59
C ASP A 820 -24.36 19.09 11.12
N TYR A 821 -23.73 19.95 10.33
CA TYR A 821 -24.02 20.05 8.89
C TYR A 821 -23.68 18.76 8.14
N LEU A 822 -22.55 18.14 8.44
CA LEU A 822 -22.14 16.89 7.77
C LEU A 822 -23.06 15.74 8.15
N GLU A 823 -23.48 15.68 9.41
CA GLU A 823 -24.48 14.72 9.88
C GLU A 823 -25.81 14.90 9.18
N ASP A 824 -26.36 16.13 9.24
CA ASP A 824 -27.60 16.46 8.57
C ASP A 824 -27.53 16.11 7.07
N ARG A 825 -26.40 16.43 6.44
CA ARG A 825 -26.20 16.14 5.02
C ARG A 825 -26.11 14.67 4.71
N PHE A 826 -25.41 13.90 5.57
CA PHE A 826 -25.33 12.45 5.43
C PHE A 826 -26.69 11.79 5.66
N ALA A 827 -27.37 12.18 6.72
CA ALA A 827 -28.71 11.69 7.06
C ALA A 827 -29.71 12.06 5.93
N GLU A 828 -29.71 13.29 5.43
CA GLU A 828 -30.54 13.70 4.29
C GLU A 828 -30.35 12.81 3.06
N ILE A 829 -29.08 12.49 2.70
CA ILE A 829 -28.79 11.66 1.55
C ILE A 829 -29.34 10.25 1.73
N ILE A 830 -29.19 9.67 2.92
CA ILE A 830 -29.71 8.33 3.23
C ILE A 830 -31.24 8.34 3.31
N MET A 831 -31.86 9.33 3.95
CA MET A 831 -33.32 9.48 4.01
C MET A 831 -33.91 9.68 2.61
N GLU A 832 -33.35 10.59 1.83
CA GLU A 832 -33.82 10.84 0.46
C GLU A 832 -33.72 9.57 -0.41
N LEU A 833 -32.64 8.80 -0.24
CA LEU A 833 -32.46 7.54 -0.94
C LEU A 833 -33.52 6.47 -0.53
N ALA A 834 -33.85 6.40 0.76
CA ALA A 834 -34.87 5.45 1.23
C ALA A 834 -36.31 5.90 0.93
N GLU A 835 -36.60 7.21 0.95
CA GLU A 835 -37.91 7.78 0.61
C GLU A 835 -38.21 7.69 -0.88
N ASN A 836 -37.26 8.14 -1.71
CA ASN A 836 -37.42 8.16 -3.17
C ASN A 836 -37.23 6.78 -3.78
N GLY A 837 -36.49 5.91 -3.09
CA GLY A 837 -36.09 4.60 -3.59
C GLY A 837 -35.14 4.67 -4.78
N VAL A 838 -34.78 3.52 -5.27
CA VAL A 838 -33.91 3.35 -6.45
C VAL A 838 -34.67 2.73 -7.61
N THR A 839 -34.25 3.10 -8.81
CA THR A 839 -34.87 2.57 -10.04
C THR A 839 -34.31 1.19 -10.41
N SER A 840 -35.09 0.40 -11.15
CA SER A 840 -34.62 -0.89 -11.69
C SER A 840 -33.38 -0.74 -12.60
N ASN A 841 -33.25 0.39 -13.30
CA ASN A 841 -32.10 0.67 -14.15
C ASN A 841 -30.83 0.87 -13.32
N GLU A 842 -30.93 1.60 -12.22
CA GLU A 842 -29.82 1.82 -11.30
C GLU A 842 -29.34 0.52 -10.66
N VAL A 843 -30.27 -0.29 -10.11
CA VAL A 843 -29.96 -1.60 -9.57
C VAL A 843 -29.32 -2.49 -10.62
N SER A 844 -29.83 -2.48 -11.87
CA SER A 844 -29.24 -3.25 -12.96
C SER A 844 -27.82 -2.81 -13.30
N SER A 845 -27.54 -1.50 -13.29
CA SER A 845 -26.20 -0.95 -13.49
C SER A 845 -25.23 -1.42 -12.40
N VAL A 846 -25.62 -1.32 -11.13
CA VAL A 846 -24.80 -1.76 -10.00
C VAL A 846 -24.52 -3.27 -10.04
N LYS A 847 -25.56 -4.08 -10.33
CA LYS A 847 -25.40 -5.54 -10.50
C LYS A 847 -24.39 -5.89 -11.57
N LYS A 848 -24.47 -5.21 -12.73
CA LYS A 848 -23.52 -5.42 -13.84
C LYS A 848 -22.10 -5.10 -13.43
N ASN A 849 -21.89 -4.00 -12.67
CA ASN A 849 -20.59 -3.60 -12.19
C ASN A 849 -20.04 -4.60 -11.17
N LEU A 850 -20.84 -5.01 -10.20
CA LEU A 850 -20.44 -6.00 -9.19
C LEU A 850 -20.04 -7.34 -9.81
N LYS A 851 -20.81 -7.83 -10.80
CA LYS A 851 -20.45 -9.07 -11.51
C LYS A 851 -19.16 -8.95 -12.29
N ALA A 852 -18.94 -7.84 -13.01
CA ALA A 852 -17.70 -7.61 -13.72
C ALA A 852 -16.49 -7.56 -12.78
N ARG A 853 -16.61 -6.83 -11.65
CA ARG A 853 -15.57 -6.77 -10.63
C ARG A 853 -15.29 -8.13 -10.01
N THR A 854 -16.33 -8.93 -9.74
CA THR A 854 -16.16 -10.29 -9.22
C THR A 854 -15.42 -11.18 -10.20
N THR A 855 -15.77 -11.13 -11.49
CA THR A 855 -15.05 -11.89 -12.52
C THR A 855 -13.58 -11.51 -12.56
N PHE A 856 -13.30 -10.20 -12.54
CA PHE A 856 -11.92 -9.70 -12.47
C PHE A 856 -11.18 -10.24 -11.23
N GLN A 857 -11.81 -10.19 -10.05
CA GLN A 857 -11.20 -10.67 -8.80
C GLN A 857 -10.97 -12.18 -8.83
N GLN A 858 -11.91 -12.96 -9.36
CA GLN A 858 -11.77 -14.41 -9.52
C GLN A 858 -10.60 -14.79 -10.42
N GLU A 859 -10.35 -14.02 -11.46
CA GLU A 859 -9.26 -14.26 -12.38
C GLU A 859 -7.91 -13.75 -11.88
N ASN A 860 -7.88 -12.66 -11.09
CA ASN A 860 -6.66 -11.91 -10.83
C ASN A 860 -6.31 -11.71 -9.35
N SER A 861 -7.21 -12.01 -8.40
CA SER A 861 -6.99 -11.72 -6.98
C SER A 861 -6.77 -12.96 -6.13
N PHE A 862 -5.56 -13.12 -5.61
CA PHE A 862 -5.23 -14.13 -4.59
C PHE A 862 -6.01 -13.93 -3.29
N GLU A 863 -6.17 -12.66 -2.86
CA GLU A 863 -6.91 -12.34 -1.63
C GLU A 863 -8.39 -12.71 -1.74
N TYR A 864 -9.01 -12.48 -2.90
CA TYR A 864 -10.37 -12.95 -3.15
C TYR A 864 -10.52 -14.44 -2.86
N TRP A 865 -9.63 -15.26 -3.42
CA TRP A 865 -9.70 -16.72 -3.22
C TRP A 865 -9.35 -17.15 -1.81
N LYS A 866 -8.36 -16.54 -1.17
CA LYS A 866 -8.07 -16.80 0.25
C LYS A 866 -9.31 -16.55 1.13
N GLN A 867 -10.04 -15.46 0.85
CA GLN A 867 -11.25 -15.10 1.60
C GLN A 867 -12.42 -16.04 1.30
N MET A 868 -12.67 -16.37 0.03
CA MET A 868 -13.74 -17.28 -0.37
C MET A 868 -13.53 -18.70 0.17
N LEU A 869 -12.30 -19.20 0.08
CA LEU A 869 -11.92 -20.50 0.64
C LEU A 869 -12.01 -20.50 2.18
N LYS A 870 -11.68 -19.39 2.84
CA LYS A 870 -11.90 -19.21 4.27
C LYS A 870 -13.39 -19.38 4.62
N TYR A 871 -14.28 -18.66 3.96
CA TYR A 871 -15.71 -18.80 4.22
C TYR A 871 -16.18 -20.24 4.03
N ARG A 872 -15.74 -20.91 2.97
CA ARG A 872 -16.16 -22.27 2.66
C ARG A 872 -15.64 -23.29 3.67
N PHE A 873 -14.36 -23.26 4.02
CA PHE A 873 -13.74 -24.29 4.85
C PHE A 873 -13.76 -24.01 6.35
N VAL A 874 -13.80 -22.75 6.76
CA VAL A 874 -13.87 -22.35 8.18
C VAL A 874 -15.30 -22.08 8.61
N SER A 875 -16.06 -21.30 7.83
CA SER A 875 -17.45 -20.94 8.16
C SER A 875 -18.50 -21.91 7.60
N GLN A 876 -18.09 -22.84 6.74
CA GLN A 876 -18.97 -23.77 6.02
C GLN A 876 -20.04 -23.05 5.17
N LYS A 877 -19.68 -21.88 4.61
CA LYS A 877 -20.54 -21.02 3.79
C LYS A 877 -19.89 -20.85 2.41
N ASP A 878 -20.61 -21.13 1.37
CA ASP A 878 -20.16 -20.93 -0.01
C ASP A 878 -20.73 -19.62 -0.56
N PHE A 879 -19.87 -18.62 -0.70
CA PHE A 879 -20.25 -17.29 -1.20
C PHE A 879 -19.76 -17.02 -2.62
N TYR A 880 -19.21 -18.00 -3.31
CA TYR A 880 -18.70 -17.77 -4.66
C TYR A 880 -19.40 -18.59 -5.75
N THR A 881 -19.81 -19.83 -5.49
CA THR A 881 -20.34 -20.73 -6.53
C THR A 881 -21.64 -20.21 -7.17
N LYS A 882 -22.54 -19.62 -6.37
CA LYS A 882 -23.83 -19.08 -6.83
C LYS A 882 -23.95 -17.57 -6.68
N ARG A 883 -22.82 -16.87 -6.54
CA ARG A 883 -22.83 -15.44 -6.27
C ARG A 883 -23.47 -14.64 -7.41
N ASN A 884 -23.20 -14.96 -8.65
CA ASN A 884 -23.76 -14.24 -9.79
C ASN A 884 -25.28 -14.45 -9.88
N ASP A 885 -25.77 -15.66 -9.59
CA ASP A 885 -27.20 -15.98 -9.56
C ASP A 885 -27.88 -15.21 -8.44
N ALA A 886 -27.29 -15.16 -7.25
CA ALA A 886 -27.82 -14.40 -6.11
C ALA A 886 -27.86 -12.89 -6.41
N ILE A 887 -26.81 -12.31 -7.02
CA ILE A 887 -26.82 -10.92 -7.48
C ILE A 887 -27.92 -10.70 -8.52
N ASP A 888 -28.12 -11.64 -9.47
CA ASP A 888 -29.16 -11.51 -10.48
C ASP A 888 -30.58 -11.58 -9.88
N ALA A 889 -30.78 -12.26 -8.78
CA ALA A 889 -32.05 -12.32 -8.05
C ALA A 889 -32.38 -11.02 -7.29
N VAL A 890 -31.42 -10.14 -7.03
CA VAL A 890 -31.67 -8.84 -6.39
C VAL A 890 -32.48 -7.94 -7.32
N ASN A 891 -33.55 -7.34 -6.83
CA ASN A 891 -34.41 -6.40 -7.56
C ASN A 891 -34.63 -5.10 -6.76
N ALA A 892 -35.15 -4.08 -7.42
CA ALA A 892 -35.36 -2.75 -6.82
C ALA A 892 -36.27 -2.79 -5.58
N SER A 893 -37.31 -3.66 -5.59
CA SER A 893 -38.21 -3.76 -4.44
C SER A 893 -37.50 -4.25 -3.18
N ARG A 894 -36.63 -5.27 -3.29
CA ARG A 894 -35.84 -5.77 -2.15
C ARG A 894 -34.81 -4.75 -1.68
N VAL A 895 -34.18 -4.03 -2.64
CA VAL A 895 -33.23 -2.95 -2.31
C VAL A 895 -33.93 -1.83 -1.56
N ASN A 896 -35.09 -1.37 -2.04
CA ASN A 896 -35.86 -0.30 -1.40
C ASN A 896 -36.37 -0.71 -0.01
N GLN A 897 -36.78 -1.96 0.14
CA GLN A 897 -37.17 -2.49 1.47
C GLN A 897 -35.98 -2.47 2.42
N MET A 898 -34.81 -2.93 2.00
CA MET A 898 -33.61 -2.94 2.86
C MET A 898 -33.15 -1.51 3.21
N LEU A 899 -33.26 -0.55 2.29
CA LEU A 899 -32.97 0.85 2.60
C LEU A 899 -33.90 1.43 3.67
N GLN A 900 -35.18 1.08 3.62
CA GLN A 900 -36.16 1.45 4.65
C GLN A 900 -35.89 0.74 5.99
N ASP A 901 -35.51 -0.54 5.94
CA ASP A 901 -35.16 -1.32 7.13
C ASP A 901 -33.91 -0.73 7.80
N ILE A 902 -32.90 -0.31 7.03
CA ILE A 902 -31.69 0.39 7.53
C ILE A 902 -32.08 1.66 8.27
N LEU A 903 -33.01 2.47 7.74
CA LEU A 903 -33.48 3.68 8.41
C LEU A 903 -34.30 3.39 9.69
N SER A 904 -35.12 2.36 9.67
CA SER A 904 -36.02 2.05 10.80
C SER A 904 -35.37 1.28 11.93
N THR A 905 -34.38 0.45 11.61
CA THR A 905 -33.66 -0.41 12.56
C THR A 905 -32.17 -0.14 12.60
N GLY A 906 -31.70 0.72 11.70
CA GLY A 906 -30.29 0.93 11.46
C GLY A 906 -29.61 1.67 12.60
N ASN A 907 -28.42 1.25 12.84
CA ASN A 907 -27.52 1.93 13.75
C ASN A 907 -26.62 2.83 12.89
N ILE A 908 -26.78 4.14 13.02
CA ILE A 908 -25.91 5.14 12.42
C ILE A 908 -25.02 5.68 13.52
N THR A 909 -23.72 5.63 13.33
CA THR A 909 -22.77 6.19 14.27
C THR A 909 -21.89 7.18 13.52
N LEU A 910 -21.94 8.43 13.90
CA LEU A 910 -21.01 9.45 13.43
C LEU A 910 -20.00 9.73 14.52
N HIS A 911 -18.72 9.72 14.17
CA HIS A 911 -17.64 10.15 15.03
C HIS A 911 -16.77 11.15 14.30
N SER A 912 -16.52 12.29 14.95
CA SER A 912 -15.71 13.37 14.39
C SER A 912 -14.63 13.77 15.40
N VAL A 913 -13.39 13.84 14.92
CA VAL A 913 -12.26 14.43 15.64
C VAL A 913 -11.87 15.73 14.95
N LEU A 914 -11.97 16.82 15.68
CA LEU A 914 -11.77 18.18 15.18
C LEU A 914 -10.52 18.80 15.82
N ALA A 915 -9.87 19.71 15.10
CA ALA A 915 -8.89 20.60 15.73
C ALA A 915 -9.59 21.56 16.72
N GLU A 916 -8.93 21.84 17.88
CA GLU A 916 -9.39 22.83 18.87
C GLU A 916 -9.46 24.25 18.29
#